data_238084e7d87bcdc34008a75381acd1ce
#
_entry.id   238084e7d87bcdc34008a75381acd1ce
#
_cell.length_a   1.000
_cell.length_b   1.000
_cell.length_c   1.000
_cell.angle_alpha   90.00
_cell.angle_beta   90.00
_cell.angle_gamma   90.00
#
_symmetry.space_group_name_H-M   'P 1'
#
loop_
_entity.id
_entity.type
_entity.pdbx_description
1 polymer ?
#
loop_
_entity_poly.entity_id
_entity_poly.type
_entity_poly.pdbx_seq_one_letter_code
_entity_poly.pdbx_strand_id
1 'polypeptide(L)'
;MRHLWLLVLLVSSATSAAAQAWNSDSTLALVGRAVQRRRRSAADTTLRDYTALAHGFLFFLGQFGEGLTEPPRLIKADQLELEVYWKAPSLSKQRIIGWRDRADLPTDINYHRDHLGIIQNNFGDAIRLGEGDEVRDVPHPLSSVGLALYDFALGDTTEITFPDHTVRVVEVRVRPKNFDAPRIVGTLYLDAGTADLVRMTFNFTPKAYLDRELEDVSIVLDNALWQDRFWLPFRQEIEIRRRGTFLDLPARGIIRGRWEIDSYQMNVGLVNSFFTGAEISPEPDSIRAQYPWREPLATAIQAIAGPVRESDLEAVRADVERIAGRHALSGLKTSSLGVPALSDLLHVNRVEGLTPGAGVVLRARADRVLVRLLGSYGTADRTAKGSAAVEVSGGRGTLALRAYREVRDVGDTPIISPLINSLGAQEFGDDDGDYYRADGARVSYRHGIGARGEWTAEAGRETPVGMAVRAAPSSGVYRPNPALGAPSVDIVRFEARRKSEGFAVRHDVEITLSMEGGLVDGGAGYARVAGGGHVLFPLGATHVLFRGSGGVASLDVPAYRSFVLGGRGTLVGEPFRAFGGRREALLSAEWRVNAPFFRIGAGAYARTPGTIVVAPMVAAGWSDEPVAGTPWRATPGARVTTGVAFEWLGVLRLEVGYGLQSRRAGVTLDVTRDFWAIL
;
A
#
# COMPACT_ATOMS: atom_id res chain seq x y z
N MET A 1 -14.28 46.23 -9.03
CA MET A 1 -13.85 46.05 -10.42
C MET A 1 -12.34 46.11 -10.48
N ARG A 2 -11.68 45.00 -10.67
CA ARG A 2 -10.40 44.80 -11.39
C ARG A 2 -9.95 43.38 -11.17
N HIS A 3 -10.21 42.57 -12.19
CA HIS A 3 -9.77 41.18 -12.27
C HIS A 3 -8.26 41.14 -12.43
N LEU A 4 -7.56 40.51 -11.49
CA LEU A 4 -6.15 40.20 -11.63
C LEU A 4 -6.05 38.72 -12.08
N TRP A 5 -5.86 38.51 -13.37
CA TRP A 5 -5.49 37.22 -13.95
C TRP A 5 -4.00 36.98 -13.68
N LEU A 6 -3.69 36.08 -12.77
CA LEU A 6 -2.32 35.57 -12.63
C LEU A 6 -2.12 34.43 -13.62
N LEU A 7 -1.53 34.79 -14.77
CA LEU A 7 -1.04 33.82 -15.76
C LEU A 7 0.27 33.24 -15.21
N VAL A 8 0.22 31.99 -14.71
CA VAL A 8 1.43 31.23 -14.40
C VAL A 8 2.01 30.72 -15.72
N LEU A 9 3.02 31.40 -16.22
CA LEU A 9 3.87 30.94 -17.31
C LEU A 9 4.71 29.75 -16.82
N LEU A 10 4.26 28.53 -17.11
CA LEU A 10 5.09 27.32 -17.04
C LEU A 10 6.11 27.41 -18.18
N VAL A 11 7.30 27.87 -17.87
CA VAL A 11 8.47 27.71 -18.73
C VAL A 11 8.87 26.22 -18.65
N SER A 12 8.35 25.44 -19.57
CA SER A 12 8.87 24.10 -19.85
C SER A 12 10.22 24.24 -20.52
N SER A 13 11.30 24.13 -19.75
CA SER A 13 12.62 23.81 -20.28
C SER A 13 12.55 22.41 -20.89
N ALA A 14 12.27 22.34 -22.19
CA ALA A 14 12.46 21.15 -23.00
C ALA A 14 13.97 20.88 -23.08
N THR A 15 14.50 20.12 -22.13
CA THR A 15 15.72 19.38 -22.40
C THR A 15 15.39 18.45 -23.55
N SER A 16 15.99 18.67 -24.71
CA SER A 16 15.94 17.75 -25.84
C SER A 16 16.56 16.43 -25.42
N ALA A 17 15.72 15.51 -24.91
CA ALA A 17 16.09 14.11 -24.82
C ALA A 17 16.39 13.67 -26.26
N ALA A 18 17.66 13.37 -26.54
CA ALA A 18 18.04 12.77 -27.81
C ALA A 18 17.10 11.58 -28.05
N ALA A 19 16.39 11.59 -29.17
CA ALA A 19 15.42 10.55 -29.50
C ALA A 19 16.15 9.21 -29.47
N GLN A 20 15.80 8.34 -28.54
CA GLN A 20 16.43 7.04 -28.34
C GLN A 20 16.28 6.23 -29.63
N ALA A 21 17.39 5.87 -30.25
CA ALA A 21 17.38 5.11 -31.49
C ALA A 21 17.07 3.63 -31.20
N TRP A 22 15.86 3.22 -31.54
CA TRP A 22 15.45 1.81 -31.46
C TRP A 22 15.97 1.03 -32.67
N ASN A 23 16.46 -0.19 -32.41
CA ASN A 23 16.95 -1.13 -33.43
C ASN A 23 18.13 -0.59 -34.27
N SER A 24 19.02 0.20 -33.67
CA SER A 24 20.26 0.57 -34.38
C SER A 24 21.10 -0.67 -34.69
N ASP A 25 21.91 -0.62 -35.75
CA ASP A 25 22.76 -1.74 -36.16
C ASP A 25 23.67 -2.23 -35.04
N SER A 26 24.23 -1.30 -34.24
CA SER A 26 25.06 -1.63 -33.08
C SER A 26 24.27 -2.34 -31.97
N THR A 27 23.03 -1.91 -31.72
CA THR A 27 22.13 -2.57 -30.76
C THR A 27 21.80 -3.98 -31.21
N LEU A 28 21.36 -4.13 -32.47
CA LEU A 28 20.98 -5.43 -33.04
C LEU A 28 22.19 -6.39 -33.12
N ALA A 29 23.38 -5.89 -33.40
CA ALA A 29 24.60 -6.68 -33.37
C ALA A 29 24.93 -7.21 -31.97
N LEU A 30 24.80 -6.37 -30.91
CA LEU A 30 25.01 -6.80 -29.53
C LEU A 30 23.96 -7.83 -29.10
N VAL A 31 22.67 -7.57 -29.35
CA VAL A 31 21.58 -8.50 -29.03
C VAL A 31 21.71 -9.81 -29.82
N GLY A 32 22.10 -9.75 -31.08
CA GLY A 32 22.39 -10.93 -31.90
C GLY A 32 23.50 -11.80 -31.32
N ARG A 33 24.57 -11.19 -30.82
CA ARG A 33 25.63 -11.92 -30.09
C ARG A 33 25.08 -12.55 -28.80
N ALA A 34 24.27 -11.83 -28.04
CA ALA A 34 23.66 -12.34 -26.81
C ALA A 34 22.73 -13.54 -27.08
N VAL A 35 21.90 -13.50 -28.13
CA VAL A 35 21.08 -14.64 -28.58
C VAL A 35 21.95 -15.85 -28.92
N GLN A 36 23.04 -15.63 -29.66
CA GLN A 36 23.96 -16.73 -30.02
C GLN A 36 24.72 -17.26 -28.80
N ARG A 37 25.15 -16.36 -27.91
CA ARG A 37 25.84 -16.74 -26.66
C ARG A 37 24.92 -17.60 -25.79
N ARG A 38 23.67 -17.20 -25.62
CA ARG A 38 22.67 -17.96 -24.86
C ARG A 38 22.42 -19.35 -25.45
N ARG A 39 22.33 -19.47 -26.77
CA ARG A 39 22.20 -20.78 -27.43
C ARG A 39 23.41 -21.66 -27.21
N ARG A 40 24.62 -21.09 -27.24
CA ARG A 40 25.88 -21.84 -26.97
C ARG A 40 25.93 -22.27 -25.51
N SER A 41 25.57 -21.42 -24.57
CA SER A 41 25.52 -21.75 -23.14
C SER A 41 24.52 -22.88 -22.84
N ALA A 42 23.37 -22.89 -23.51
CA ALA A 42 22.40 -23.99 -23.39
C ALA A 42 22.91 -25.32 -23.99
N ALA A 43 23.83 -25.26 -24.94
CA ALA A 43 24.51 -26.43 -25.55
C ALA A 43 25.88 -26.73 -24.91
N ASP A 44 26.33 -25.96 -23.92
CA ASP A 44 27.62 -26.13 -23.28
C ASP A 44 27.61 -27.38 -22.38
N THR A 45 28.39 -28.37 -22.78
CA THR A 45 28.51 -29.62 -22.05
C THR A 45 29.46 -29.52 -20.83
N THR A 46 30.08 -28.38 -20.58
CA THR A 46 30.98 -28.15 -19.44
C THR A 46 30.21 -27.85 -18.15
N LEU A 47 29.01 -27.32 -18.23
CA LEU A 47 28.05 -27.22 -17.11
C LEU A 47 26.90 -28.19 -17.39
N ARG A 48 26.97 -29.37 -16.80
CA ARG A 48 25.98 -30.44 -16.99
C ARG A 48 24.88 -30.39 -15.96
N ASP A 49 25.21 -30.08 -14.73
CA ASP A 49 24.30 -29.96 -13.60
C ASP A 49 24.95 -29.12 -12.49
N TYR A 50 24.14 -28.64 -11.57
CA TYR A 50 24.62 -28.04 -10.33
C TYR A 50 23.62 -28.25 -9.19
N THR A 51 24.14 -28.11 -7.97
CA THR A 51 23.33 -27.85 -6.76
C THR A 51 23.69 -26.49 -6.20
N ALA A 52 22.76 -25.85 -5.50
CA ALA A 52 22.96 -24.58 -4.80
C ALA A 52 22.06 -24.51 -3.57
N LEU A 53 22.35 -23.57 -2.68
CA LEU A 53 21.47 -23.20 -1.59
C LEU A 53 20.84 -21.83 -1.89
N ALA A 54 19.58 -21.68 -1.51
CA ALA A 54 18.88 -20.42 -1.66
C ALA A 54 18.18 -20.02 -0.37
N HIS A 55 18.46 -18.80 0.04
CA HIS A 55 17.85 -18.14 1.18
C HIS A 55 16.75 -17.20 0.69
N GLY A 56 15.51 -17.42 1.11
CA GLY A 56 14.39 -16.67 0.58
C GLY A 56 13.47 -16.08 1.63
N PHE A 57 12.82 -15.00 1.23
CA PHE A 57 11.75 -14.36 1.98
C PHE A 57 10.57 -14.10 1.08
N LEU A 58 9.37 -14.40 1.57
CA LEU A 58 8.11 -14.01 0.98
C LEU A 58 7.38 -13.08 1.93
N PHE A 59 7.08 -11.88 1.47
CA PHE A 59 6.38 -10.87 2.22
C PHE A 59 5.00 -10.65 1.63
N PHE A 60 4.00 -10.73 2.47
CA PHE A 60 2.62 -10.41 2.14
C PHE A 60 2.29 -9.09 2.80
N LEU A 61 2.00 -8.09 1.99
CA LEU A 61 1.75 -6.73 2.42
C LEU A 61 0.35 -6.31 1.97
N GLY A 62 -0.34 -5.56 2.81
CA GLY A 62 -1.59 -4.89 2.48
C GLY A 62 -1.38 -3.39 2.39
N GLN A 63 -1.97 -2.75 1.39
CA GLN A 63 -1.99 -1.31 1.23
C GLN A 63 -3.44 -0.86 1.13
N PHE A 64 -3.85 0.08 1.98
CA PHE A 64 -5.24 0.50 2.13
C PHE A 64 -5.34 2.03 2.03
N GLY A 65 -6.49 2.54 1.61
CA GLY A 65 -6.78 3.96 1.57
C GLY A 65 -6.97 4.52 0.16
N GLU A 66 -7.64 5.66 0.06
CA GLU A 66 -7.85 6.37 -1.21
C GLU A 66 -6.51 6.75 -1.85
N GLY A 67 -6.40 6.47 -3.15
CA GLY A 67 -5.17 6.70 -3.91
C GLY A 67 -4.02 5.74 -3.58
N LEU A 68 -4.22 4.80 -2.64
CA LEU A 68 -3.19 3.84 -2.21
C LEU A 68 -1.87 4.52 -1.80
N THR A 69 -1.98 5.65 -1.11
CA THR A 69 -0.84 6.46 -0.67
C THR A 69 -0.26 6.01 0.67
N GLU A 70 -1.02 5.19 1.42
CA GLU A 70 -0.53 4.57 2.64
C GLU A 70 0.62 3.60 2.33
N PRO A 71 1.72 3.60 3.11
CA PRO A 71 2.76 2.59 2.96
C PRO A 71 2.18 1.18 3.12
N PRO A 72 2.68 0.18 2.37
CA PRO A 72 2.23 -1.19 2.53
C PRO A 72 2.53 -1.70 3.94
N ARG A 73 1.52 -2.31 4.59
CA ARG A 73 1.65 -2.92 5.91
C ARG A 73 1.98 -4.41 5.77
N LEU A 74 2.91 -4.90 6.59
CA LEU A 74 3.21 -6.33 6.66
C LEU A 74 2.02 -7.10 7.25
N ILE A 75 1.54 -8.08 6.51
CA ILE A 75 0.50 -9.03 6.95
C ILE A 75 1.16 -10.34 7.40
N LYS A 76 2.09 -10.85 6.61
CA LYS A 76 2.82 -12.08 6.87
C LYS A 76 4.20 -12.03 6.24
N ALA A 77 5.18 -12.65 6.89
CA ALA A 77 6.51 -12.88 6.34
C ALA A 77 6.88 -14.37 6.51
N ASP A 78 7.25 -15.00 5.42
CA ASP A 78 7.83 -16.35 5.41
C ASP A 78 9.31 -16.24 5.12
N GLN A 79 10.14 -16.96 5.88
CA GLN A 79 11.53 -17.21 5.57
C GLN A 79 11.69 -18.67 5.15
N LEU A 80 12.36 -18.89 4.03
CA LEU A 80 12.54 -20.22 3.44
C LEU A 80 14.02 -20.47 3.15
N GLU A 81 14.38 -21.74 3.26
CA GLU A 81 15.64 -22.27 2.79
C GLU A 81 15.36 -23.38 1.79
N LEU A 82 16.02 -23.32 0.62
CA LEU A 82 15.85 -24.28 -0.45
C LEU A 82 17.18 -24.87 -0.87
N GLU A 83 17.16 -26.16 -1.13
CA GLU A 83 18.14 -26.81 -1.99
C GLU A 83 17.67 -26.71 -3.43
N VAL A 84 18.53 -26.20 -4.29
CA VAL A 84 18.27 -25.98 -5.72
C VAL A 84 19.07 -26.98 -6.52
N TYR A 85 18.42 -27.65 -7.45
CA TYR A 85 19.01 -28.65 -8.34
C TYR A 85 18.66 -28.32 -9.77
N TRP A 86 19.65 -28.20 -10.62
CA TRP A 86 19.47 -27.98 -12.04
C TRP A 86 20.31 -28.96 -12.85
N LYS A 87 19.77 -29.40 -13.99
CA LYS A 87 20.47 -30.22 -14.94
C LYS A 87 20.12 -29.82 -16.37
N ALA A 88 21.14 -29.69 -17.19
CA ALA A 88 20.98 -29.35 -18.61
C ALA A 88 20.08 -30.35 -19.36
N PRO A 89 19.27 -29.88 -20.33
CA PRO A 89 19.13 -28.47 -20.71
C PRO A 89 18.17 -27.66 -19.84
N SER A 90 17.22 -28.30 -19.12
CA SER A 90 16.11 -27.59 -18.45
C SER A 90 15.47 -28.33 -17.29
N LEU A 91 16.06 -29.42 -16.79
CA LEU A 91 15.55 -30.12 -15.63
C LEU A 91 15.84 -29.30 -14.37
N SER A 92 14.82 -29.08 -13.57
CA SER A 92 14.93 -28.35 -12.32
C SER A 92 14.17 -29.03 -11.19
N LYS A 93 14.68 -28.90 -9.97
CA LYS A 93 14.00 -29.31 -8.75
C LYS A 93 14.43 -28.45 -7.59
N GLN A 94 13.49 -28.13 -6.72
CA GLN A 94 13.72 -27.31 -5.54
C GLN A 94 13.09 -28.01 -4.33
N ARG A 95 13.85 -28.13 -3.25
CA ARG A 95 13.39 -28.76 -2.01
C ARG A 95 13.39 -27.72 -0.90
N ILE A 96 12.25 -27.44 -0.30
CA ILE A 96 12.13 -26.54 0.86
C ILE A 96 12.60 -27.32 2.09
N ILE A 97 13.82 -27.05 2.55
CA ILE A 97 14.46 -27.73 3.69
C ILE A 97 14.26 -26.99 5.02
N GLY A 98 13.98 -25.71 4.97
CA GLY A 98 13.67 -24.87 6.13
C GLY A 98 12.51 -23.93 5.85
N TRP A 99 11.63 -23.76 6.83
CA TRP A 99 10.55 -22.78 6.77
C TRP A 99 10.17 -22.31 8.17
N ARG A 100 10.02 -21.00 8.30
CA ARG A 100 9.41 -20.35 9.47
C ARG A 100 8.68 -19.09 9.05
N ASP A 101 7.66 -18.71 9.81
CA ASP A 101 6.82 -17.56 9.49
C ASP A 101 6.56 -16.64 10.68
N ARG A 102 6.15 -15.44 10.34
CA ARG A 102 5.53 -14.47 11.22
C ARG A 102 4.27 -13.93 10.56
N ALA A 103 3.13 -14.06 11.21
CA ALA A 103 1.88 -13.48 10.76
C ALA A 103 1.42 -12.40 11.74
N ASP A 104 1.20 -11.18 11.26
CA ASP A 104 0.67 -10.05 12.04
C ASP A 104 -0.88 -10.02 11.95
N LEU A 105 -1.45 -10.58 10.87
CA LEU A 105 -2.88 -10.87 10.73
C LEU A 105 -3.12 -12.38 10.62
N PRO A 106 -4.28 -12.88 11.10
CA PRO A 106 -4.63 -14.29 10.97
C PRO A 106 -4.89 -14.64 9.50
N THR A 107 -3.89 -15.13 8.84
CA THR A 107 -3.96 -15.57 7.46
C THR A 107 -3.19 -16.86 7.29
N ASP A 108 -3.72 -17.77 6.49
CA ASP A 108 -3.05 -18.99 6.04
C ASP A 108 -2.68 -18.87 4.55
N ILE A 109 -2.10 -17.72 4.17
CA ILE A 109 -1.61 -17.52 2.82
C ILE A 109 -0.35 -18.36 2.64
N ASN A 110 -0.50 -19.57 2.12
CA ASN A 110 0.58 -20.51 1.83
C ASN A 110 0.82 -20.70 0.33
N TYR A 111 -0.15 -20.27 -0.48
CA TYR A 111 -0.19 -20.49 -1.92
C TYR A 111 1.11 -20.17 -2.64
N HIS A 112 1.69 -19.01 -2.38
CA HIS A 112 2.88 -18.56 -3.10
C HIS A 112 4.18 -19.22 -2.67
N ARG A 113 4.20 -19.87 -1.51
CA ARG A 113 5.37 -20.61 -1.04
C ARG A 113 5.75 -21.75 -1.98
N ASP A 114 4.76 -22.45 -2.47
CA ASP A 114 4.95 -23.64 -3.30
C ASP A 114 5.02 -23.30 -4.80
N HIS A 115 4.67 -22.05 -5.18
CA HIS A 115 4.58 -21.58 -6.57
C HIS A 115 5.68 -20.59 -6.96
N LEU A 116 6.23 -19.82 -5.99
CA LEU A 116 7.30 -18.85 -6.24
C LEU A 116 8.66 -19.47 -5.97
N GLY A 117 9.08 -20.36 -6.86
CA GLY A 117 10.41 -20.92 -6.85
C GLY A 117 11.46 -20.01 -7.49
N ILE A 118 12.68 -20.44 -7.42
CA ILE A 118 13.84 -19.75 -7.98
C ILE A 118 13.92 -20.01 -9.47
N ILE A 119 14.26 -18.97 -10.23
CA ILE A 119 14.57 -19.07 -11.65
C ILE A 119 16.01 -19.53 -11.78
N GLN A 120 16.24 -20.74 -12.30
CA GLN A 120 17.52 -21.42 -12.20
C GLN A 120 18.48 -21.15 -13.36
N ASN A 121 17.98 -20.72 -14.51
CA ASN A 121 18.78 -20.57 -15.73
C ASN A 121 18.40 -19.35 -16.56
N ASN A 122 17.98 -18.26 -15.92
CA ASN A 122 17.49 -17.05 -16.61
C ASN A 122 16.35 -17.33 -17.59
N PHE A 123 15.45 -18.25 -17.24
CA PHE A 123 14.40 -18.84 -18.07
C PHE A 123 14.93 -19.63 -19.28
N GLY A 124 14.06 -20.38 -19.93
CA GLY A 124 14.26 -20.97 -21.23
C GLY A 124 13.91 -20.01 -22.36
N ASP A 125 13.57 -20.50 -23.54
CA ASP A 125 13.07 -19.67 -24.66
C ASP A 125 11.75 -18.96 -24.35
N ALA A 126 11.03 -19.42 -23.31
CA ALA A 126 9.85 -18.78 -22.74
C ALA A 126 10.10 -18.41 -21.26
N ILE A 127 9.62 -17.23 -20.90
CA ILE A 127 9.52 -16.78 -19.50
C ILE A 127 8.24 -17.38 -18.94
N ARG A 128 8.38 -18.24 -17.93
CA ARG A 128 7.27 -18.85 -17.19
C ARG A 128 7.40 -18.48 -15.72
N LEU A 129 6.27 -18.11 -15.10
CA LEU A 129 6.17 -17.88 -13.66
C LEU A 129 5.19 -18.88 -13.05
N GLY A 130 5.60 -19.49 -11.95
CA GLY A 130 4.81 -20.49 -11.25
C GLY A 130 4.39 -21.63 -12.16
N GLU A 131 3.18 -22.15 -11.96
CA GLU A 131 2.60 -23.21 -12.78
C GLU A 131 1.93 -22.71 -14.08
N GLY A 132 1.99 -21.40 -14.36
CA GLY A 132 1.42 -20.77 -15.54
C GLY A 132 -0.07 -20.44 -15.42
N ASP A 133 -0.59 -20.39 -14.22
CA ASP A 133 -1.98 -20.06 -13.88
C ASP A 133 -2.22 -18.56 -13.71
N GLU A 134 -1.21 -17.81 -13.31
CA GLU A 134 -1.29 -16.35 -13.12
C GLU A 134 -0.84 -15.56 -14.36
N VAL A 135 0.25 -16.00 -14.98
CA VAL A 135 0.88 -15.33 -16.14
C VAL A 135 1.13 -16.35 -17.24
N ARG A 136 0.76 -16.00 -18.47
CA ARG A 136 1.03 -16.81 -19.66
C ARG A 136 2.53 -16.91 -19.92
N ASP A 137 2.95 -17.99 -20.55
CA ASP A 137 4.29 -18.12 -21.09
C ASP A 137 4.55 -17.01 -22.11
N VAL A 138 5.66 -16.31 -21.94
CA VAL A 138 6.05 -15.16 -22.76
C VAL A 138 7.38 -15.42 -23.43
N PRO A 139 7.53 -15.21 -24.75
CA PRO A 139 8.82 -15.39 -25.43
C PRO A 139 9.92 -14.52 -24.80
N HIS A 140 11.06 -15.12 -24.48
CA HIS A 140 12.20 -14.39 -23.93
C HIS A 140 12.82 -13.48 -25.01
N PRO A 141 13.21 -12.22 -24.69
CA PRO A 141 13.80 -11.30 -25.68
C PRO A 141 15.06 -11.83 -26.37
N LEU A 142 15.86 -12.64 -25.64
CA LEU A 142 17.06 -13.29 -26.19
C LEU A 142 16.78 -14.71 -26.71
N SER A 143 15.51 -15.07 -26.96
CA SER A 143 15.17 -16.33 -27.63
C SER A 143 15.40 -16.24 -29.14
N SER A 144 15.26 -17.37 -29.82
CA SER A 144 15.40 -17.45 -31.28
C SER A 144 14.44 -16.53 -32.05
N VAL A 145 13.28 -16.21 -31.46
CA VAL A 145 12.27 -15.34 -32.04
C VAL A 145 12.30 -13.92 -31.49
N GLY A 146 13.19 -13.62 -30.52
CA GLY A 146 13.23 -12.36 -29.79
C GLY A 146 13.36 -11.14 -30.70
N LEU A 147 14.32 -11.16 -31.63
CA LEU A 147 14.54 -10.06 -32.59
C LEU A 147 13.31 -9.77 -33.50
N ALA A 148 12.47 -10.78 -33.75
CA ALA A 148 11.24 -10.59 -34.51
C ALA A 148 10.11 -9.97 -33.67
N LEU A 149 10.12 -10.18 -32.36
CA LEU A 149 9.02 -9.83 -31.45
C LEU A 149 9.24 -8.54 -30.65
N TYR A 150 10.50 -8.14 -30.47
CA TYR A 150 10.88 -7.01 -29.63
C TYR A 150 11.70 -5.98 -30.40
N ASP A 151 11.62 -4.73 -29.97
CA ASP A 151 12.54 -3.65 -30.29
C ASP A 151 13.55 -3.48 -29.16
N PHE A 152 14.78 -3.09 -29.51
CA PHE A 152 15.89 -2.92 -28.60
C PHE A 152 16.52 -1.55 -28.77
N ALA A 153 16.96 -0.94 -27.65
CA ALA A 153 17.71 0.30 -27.68
C ALA A 153 18.83 0.27 -26.62
N LEU A 154 20.00 0.80 -26.98
CA LEU A 154 21.09 0.95 -26.03
C LEU A 154 20.76 2.03 -24.99
N GLY A 155 21.04 1.76 -23.73
CA GLY A 155 21.05 2.70 -22.64
C GLY A 155 22.48 3.01 -22.19
N ASP A 156 22.64 3.20 -20.90
CA ASP A 156 23.92 3.55 -20.28
C ASP A 156 24.88 2.34 -20.23
N THR A 157 26.15 2.65 -20.06
CA THR A 157 27.20 1.65 -19.86
C THR A 157 27.82 1.85 -18.49
N THR A 158 27.87 0.77 -17.69
CA THR A 158 28.43 0.78 -16.33
C THR A 158 29.60 -0.20 -16.26
N GLU A 159 30.62 0.13 -15.49
CA GLU A 159 31.75 -0.75 -15.23
C GLU A 159 31.62 -1.36 -13.83
N ILE A 160 31.73 -2.69 -13.74
CA ILE A 160 31.75 -3.44 -12.50
C ILE A 160 33.18 -3.94 -12.32
N THR A 161 33.88 -3.44 -11.29
CA THR A 161 35.25 -3.83 -11.00
C THR A 161 35.28 -4.97 -9.98
N PHE A 162 35.83 -6.11 -10.38
CA PHE A 162 36.18 -7.24 -9.52
C PHE A 162 37.65 -7.11 -9.08
N PRO A 163 38.12 -7.88 -8.10
CA PRO A 163 39.52 -7.81 -7.62
C PRO A 163 40.56 -8.06 -8.71
N ASP A 164 40.25 -8.85 -9.73
CA ASP A 164 41.16 -9.35 -10.78
C ASP A 164 40.83 -8.84 -12.19
N HIS A 165 39.60 -8.35 -12.42
CA HIS A 165 39.16 -7.86 -13.72
C HIS A 165 38.00 -6.83 -13.62
N THR A 166 37.71 -6.15 -14.72
CA THR A 166 36.59 -5.24 -14.85
C THR A 166 35.65 -5.71 -15.95
N VAL A 167 34.36 -5.83 -15.63
CA VAL A 167 33.31 -6.17 -16.58
C VAL A 167 32.56 -4.88 -16.96
N ARG A 168 32.50 -4.60 -18.25
CA ARG A 168 31.72 -3.51 -18.77
C ARG A 168 30.34 -3.99 -19.15
N VAL A 169 29.31 -3.49 -18.48
CA VAL A 169 27.92 -3.88 -18.64
C VAL A 169 27.16 -2.81 -19.41
N VAL A 170 26.49 -3.21 -20.47
CA VAL A 170 25.69 -2.34 -21.35
C VAL A 170 24.22 -2.57 -21.08
N GLU A 171 23.50 -1.48 -20.79
CA GLU A 171 22.04 -1.46 -20.69
C GLU A 171 21.42 -1.60 -22.08
N VAL A 172 20.47 -2.52 -22.22
CA VAL A 172 19.68 -2.73 -23.44
C VAL A 172 18.21 -2.70 -23.07
N ARG A 173 17.54 -1.63 -23.40
CA ARG A 173 16.08 -1.47 -23.20
C ARG A 173 15.31 -2.30 -24.20
N VAL A 174 14.24 -2.95 -23.72
CA VAL A 174 13.42 -3.89 -24.48
C VAL A 174 11.96 -3.46 -24.41
N ARG A 175 11.30 -3.39 -25.57
CA ARG A 175 9.86 -3.23 -25.65
C ARG A 175 9.27 -4.16 -26.70
N PRO A 176 8.01 -4.60 -26.57
CA PRO A 176 7.37 -5.41 -27.58
C PRO A 176 7.05 -4.57 -28.83
N LYS A 177 7.16 -5.18 -30.02
CA LYS A 177 6.63 -4.59 -31.26
C LYS A 177 5.10 -4.56 -31.26
N ASN A 178 4.47 -5.48 -30.51
CA ASN A 178 3.02 -5.54 -30.31
C ASN A 178 2.70 -5.65 -28.82
N PHE A 179 2.17 -4.57 -28.24
CA PHE A 179 1.74 -4.51 -26.84
C PHE A 179 0.44 -5.27 -26.54
N ASP A 180 -0.34 -5.61 -27.58
CA ASP A 180 -1.56 -6.42 -27.46
C ASP A 180 -1.30 -7.94 -27.46
N ALA A 181 -0.05 -8.35 -27.36
CA ALA A 181 0.36 -9.74 -27.22
C ALA A 181 1.04 -9.98 -25.86
N PRO A 182 1.03 -11.23 -25.32
CA PRO A 182 1.79 -11.58 -24.12
C PRO A 182 3.30 -11.38 -24.36
N ARG A 183 3.87 -10.36 -23.75
CA ARG A 183 5.27 -9.93 -23.92
C ARG A 183 5.79 -9.33 -22.61
N ILE A 184 7.07 -8.97 -22.60
CA ILE A 184 7.68 -8.18 -21.53
C ILE A 184 8.06 -6.78 -22.01
N VAL A 185 8.21 -5.88 -21.05
CA VAL A 185 8.83 -4.55 -21.18
C VAL A 185 9.88 -4.44 -20.09
N GLY A 186 11.09 -4.02 -20.41
CA GLY A 186 12.13 -3.90 -19.39
C GLY A 186 13.52 -3.67 -19.95
N THR A 187 14.52 -4.08 -19.18
CA THR A 187 15.94 -3.82 -19.47
C THR A 187 16.76 -5.08 -19.27
N LEU A 188 17.63 -5.35 -20.22
CA LEU A 188 18.67 -6.36 -20.15
C LEU A 188 20.02 -5.66 -19.93
N TYR A 189 20.82 -6.20 -19.06
CA TYR A 189 22.18 -5.74 -18.81
C TYR A 189 23.12 -6.82 -19.32
N LEU A 190 23.86 -6.50 -20.38
CA LEU A 190 24.73 -7.45 -21.09
C LEU A 190 26.20 -7.11 -20.88
N ASP A 191 27.03 -8.11 -20.64
CA ASP A 191 28.48 -7.96 -20.70
C ASP A 191 28.89 -7.52 -22.11
N ALA A 192 29.59 -6.42 -22.24
CA ALA A 192 30.01 -5.86 -23.52
C ALA A 192 30.96 -6.78 -24.31
N GLY A 193 31.78 -7.57 -23.61
CA GLY A 193 32.73 -8.50 -24.19
C GLY A 193 32.11 -9.82 -24.62
N THR A 194 31.49 -10.52 -23.69
CA THR A 194 30.96 -11.87 -23.89
C THR A 194 29.52 -11.90 -24.37
N ALA A 195 28.78 -10.80 -24.19
CA ALA A 195 27.34 -10.68 -24.40
C ALA A 195 26.48 -11.61 -23.49
N ASP A 196 27.03 -12.04 -22.37
CA ASP A 196 26.28 -12.78 -21.36
C ASP A 196 25.28 -11.87 -20.63
N LEU A 197 24.18 -12.46 -20.14
CA LEU A 197 23.15 -11.74 -19.38
C LEU A 197 23.61 -11.61 -17.91
N VAL A 198 23.91 -10.38 -17.50
CA VAL A 198 24.34 -10.04 -16.13
C VAL A 198 23.16 -9.74 -15.23
N ARG A 199 22.18 -8.99 -15.74
CA ARG A 199 20.96 -8.60 -15.02
C ARG A 199 19.79 -8.46 -15.98
N MET A 200 18.57 -8.72 -15.50
CA MET A 200 17.35 -8.53 -16.23
C MET A 200 16.28 -7.93 -15.32
N THR A 201 15.64 -6.87 -15.76
CA THR A 201 14.50 -6.26 -15.04
C THR A 201 13.33 -6.08 -15.99
N PHE A 202 12.12 -6.49 -15.60
CA PHE A 202 10.97 -6.39 -16.50
C PHE A 202 9.63 -6.48 -15.80
N ASN A 203 8.60 -6.00 -16.50
CA ASN A 203 7.18 -6.24 -16.25
C ASN A 203 6.55 -6.89 -17.49
N PHE A 204 5.32 -7.38 -17.34
CA PHE A 204 4.57 -7.97 -18.44
C PHE A 204 3.60 -6.98 -19.09
N THR A 205 3.24 -7.25 -20.35
CA THR A 205 2.10 -6.58 -20.98
C THR A 205 0.79 -7.13 -20.39
N PRO A 206 -0.33 -6.36 -20.43
CA PRO A 206 -1.61 -6.78 -19.86
C PRO A 206 -2.15 -8.11 -20.39
N LYS A 207 -1.82 -8.46 -21.62
CA LYS A 207 -2.25 -9.71 -22.27
C LYS A 207 -1.53 -10.97 -21.74
N ALA A 208 -0.45 -10.77 -20.99
CA ALA A 208 0.23 -11.87 -20.33
C ALA A 208 -0.53 -12.34 -19.07
N TYR A 209 -1.28 -11.47 -18.40
CA TYR A 209 -2.00 -11.80 -17.18
C TYR A 209 -3.23 -12.67 -17.48
N LEU A 210 -3.32 -13.80 -16.81
CA LEU A 210 -4.48 -14.71 -16.81
C LEU A 210 -5.43 -14.34 -15.70
N ASP A 211 -4.89 -14.06 -14.53
CA ASP A 211 -5.64 -13.60 -13.39
C ASP A 211 -6.01 -12.11 -13.56
N ARG A 212 -7.32 -11.83 -13.43
CA ARG A 212 -7.89 -10.49 -13.62
C ARG A 212 -7.72 -9.57 -12.41
N GLU A 213 -7.22 -10.09 -11.32
CA GLU A 213 -6.89 -9.34 -10.12
C GLU A 213 -5.45 -8.81 -10.16
N LEU A 214 -4.62 -9.32 -11.06
CA LEU A 214 -3.25 -8.84 -11.23
C LEU A 214 -3.22 -7.42 -11.78
N GLU A 215 -2.62 -6.53 -11.01
CA GLU A 215 -2.34 -5.16 -11.42
C GLU A 215 -1.02 -5.12 -12.19
N ASP A 216 0.05 -5.58 -11.57
CA ASP A 216 1.35 -5.74 -12.21
C ASP A 216 2.21 -6.86 -11.57
N VAL A 217 3.21 -7.32 -12.32
CA VAL A 217 4.27 -8.21 -11.84
C VAL A 217 5.60 -7.65 -12.29
N SER A 218 6.46 -7.33 -11.34
CA SER A 218 7.80 -6.78 -11.57
C SER A 218 8.87 -7.79 -11.14
N ILE A 219 9.87 -8.01 -11.97
CA ILE A 219 10.91 -9.01 -11.75
C ILE A 219 12.30 -8.40 -11.92
N VAL A 220 13.20 -8.77 -11.02
CA VAL A 220 14.63 -8.46 -11.05
C VAL A 220 15.40 -9.77 -10.93
N LEU A 221 16.29 -10.03 -11.86
CA LEU A 221 17.20 -11.16 -11.87
C LEU A 221 18.63 -10.65 -11.95
N ASP A 222 19.44 -10.94 -10.95
CA ASP A 222 20.87 -10.65 -10.93
C ASP A 222 21.66 -11.96 -11.01
N ASN A 223 22.64 -12.01 -11.89
CA ASN A 223 23.59 -13.10 -12.01
C ASN A 223 24.95 -12.68 -11.46
N ALA A 224 25.68 -13.65 -10.95
CA ALA A 224 27.08 -13.52 -10.58
C ALA A 224 27.96 -14.44 -11.45
N LEU A 225 29.19 -14.03 -11.65
CA LEU A 225 30.16 -14.84 -12.38
C LEU A 225 30.82 -15.86 -11.43
N TRP A 226 30.61 -17.15 -11.71
CA TRP A 226 31.16 -18.25 -10.93
C TRP A 226 32.28 -18.93 -11.68
N GLN A 227 33.37 -19.20 -10.96
CA GLN A 227 34.61 -19.79 -11.53
C GLN A 227 35.12 -19.05 -12.79
N ASP A 228 34.94 -17.72 -12.82
CA ASP A 228 35.30 -16.81 -13.93
C ASP A 228 34.77 -17.25 -15.31
N ARG A 229 33.69 -18.04 -15.31
CA ARG A 229 33.15 -18.67 -16.52
C ARG A 229 31.62 -18.65 -16.64
N PHE A 230 30.91 -18.94 -15.55
CA PHE A 230 29.48 -19.20 -15.61
C PHE A 230 28.71 -18.07 -14.93
N TRP A 231 27.88 -17.38 -15.69
CA TRP A 231 26.89 -16.43 -15.14
C TRP A 231 25.69 -17.21 -14.62
N LEU A 232 25.55 -17.33 -13.30
CA LEU A 232 24.47 -18.05 -12.64
C LEU A 232 23.67 -17.10 -11.72
N PRO A 233 22.39 -17.42 -11.47
CA PRO A 233 21.54 -16.62 -10.58
C PRO A 233 22.20 -16.40 -9.21
N PHE A 234 22.20 -15.16 -8.76
CA PHE A 234 22.74 -14.77 -7.46
C PHE A 234 21.67 -14.14 -6.57
N ARG A 235 20.86 -13.23 -7.15
CA ARG A 235 19.76 -12.58 -6.46
C ARG A 235 18.55 -12.48 -7.37
N GLN A 236 17.39 -12.73 -6.80
CA GLN A 236 16.11 -12.60 -7.51
C GLN A 236 15.12 -11.87 -6.64
N GLU A 237 14.38 -10.94 -7.25
CA GLU A 237 13.27 -10.26 -6.60
C GLU A 237 12.05 -10.30 -7.53
N ILE A 238 10.89 -10.56 -6.92
CA ILE A 238 9.60 -10.50 -7.60
C ILE A 238 8.64 -9.69 -6.75
N GLU A 239 7.85 -8.84 -7.38
CA GLU A 239 6.73 -8.20 -6.71
C GLU A 239 5.47 -8.39 -7.55
N ILE A 240 4.44 -8.92 -6.94
CA ILE A 240 3.12 -9.13 -7.52
C ILE A 240 2.15 -8.20 -6.81
N ARG A 241 1.46 -7.35 -7.56
CA ARG A 241 0.41 -6.47 -7.05
C ARG A 241 -0.96 -6.93 -7.54
N ARG A 242 -1.91 -7.01 -6.61
CA ARG A 242 -3.27 -7.50 -6.87
C ARG A 242 -4.31 -6.55 -6.29
N ARG A 243 -5.45 -6.43 -6.98
CA ARG A 243 -6.66 -5.76 -6.48
C ARG A 243 -7.87 -6.66 -6.65
N GLY A 244 -8.80 -6.61 -5.70
CA GLY A 244 -10.08 -7.30 -5.84
C GLY A 244 -10.90 -6.76 -7.03
N THR A 245 -11.56 -7.68 -7.76
CA THR A 245 -12.33 -7.32 -8.97
C THR A 245 -13.83 -7.16 -8.74
N PHE A 246 -14.36 -7.68 -7.64
CA PHE A 246 -15.79 -7.61 -7.35
C PHE A 246 -16.21 -6.21 -6.88
N LEU A 247 -15.48 -5.68 -5.90
CA LEU A 247 -15.57 -4.30 -5.45
C LEU A 247 -14.16 -3.73 -5.51
N ASP A 248 -13.95 -2.73 -6.34
CA ASP A 248 -12.65 -2.08 -6.48
C ASP A 248 -12.40 -1.11 -5.30
N LEU A 249 -12.33 -1.71 -4.12
CA LEU A 249 -11.94 -1.00 -2.91
C LEU A 249 -10.51 -0.46 -3.06
N PRO A 250 -10.17 0.66 -2.46
CA PRO A 250 -8.80 1.16 -2.42
C PRO A 250 -7.92 0.30 -1.50
N ALA A 251 -7.81 -0.97 -1.87
CA ALA A 251 -7.01 -1.98 -1.19
C ALA A 251 -6.17 -2.73 -2.23
N ARG A 252 -4.89 -2.90 -1.93
CA ARG A 252 -3.94 -3.64 -2.76
C ARG A 252 -3.26 -4.70 -1.91
N GLY A 253 -3.24 -5.94 -2.39
CA GLY A 253 -2.36 -6.99 -1.91
C GLY A 253 -1.03 -6.92 -2.66
N ILE A 254 0.08 -6.96 -1.94
CA ILE A 254 1.42 -6.98 -2.52
C ILE A 254 2.13 -8.21 -1.99
N ILE A 255 2.62 -9.04 -2.90
CA ILE A 255 3.47 -10.18 -2.58
C ILE A 255 4.86 -9.85 -3.09
N ARG A 256 5.84 -9.90 -2.21
CA ARG A 256 7.24 -9.65 -2.55
C ARG A 256 8.08 -10.85 -2.19
N GLY A 257 8.67 -11.49 -3.18
CA GLY A 257 9.65 -12.56 -3.03
C GLY A 257 11.05 -12.02 -3.24
N ARG A 258 11.98 -12.48 -2.40
CA ARG A 258 13.40 -12.20 -2.55
C ARG A 258 14.21 -13.44 -2.23
N TRP A 259 15.15 -13.74 -3.09
CA TRP A 259 16.04 -14.87 -2.98
C TRP A 259 17.49 -14.45 -3.17
N GLU A 260 18.37 -14.99 -2.35
CA GLU A 260 19.83 -14.98 -2.55
C GLU A 260 20.29 -16.42 -2.70
N ILE A 261 21.09 -16.70 -3.74
CA ILE A 261 21.49 -18.04 -4.14
C ILE A 261 23.00 -18.11 -4.08
N ASP A 262 23.51 -19.07 -3.33
CA ASP A 262 24.94 -19.28 -3.12
C ASP A 262 25.30 -20.77 -3.06
N SER A 263 26.51 -21.06 -2.62
CA SER A 263 27.02 -22.43 -2.37
C SER A 263 26.88 -23.37 -3.57
N TYR A 264 27.15 -22.85 -4.77
CA TYR A 264 27.12 -23.63 -6.01
C TYR A 264 28.14 -24.77 -6.03
N GLN A 265 27.65 -25.97 -6.31
CA GLN A 265 28.48 -27.16 -6.59
C GLN A 265 28.16 -27.64 -8.01
N MET A 266 29.12 -27.55 -8.91
CA MET A 266 28.94 -27.81 -10.33
C MET A 266 29.30 -29.23 -10.69
N ASN A 267 28.61 -29.83 -11.67
CA ASN A 267 28.88 -31.13 -12.23
C ASN A 267 28.89 -32.26 -11.18
N VAL A 268 27.91 -32.26 -10.28
CA VAL A 268 27.79 -33.25 -9.19
C VAL A 268 27.25 -34.61 -9.66
N GLY A 269 26.82 -34.74 -10.92
CA GLY A 269 26.38 -35.98 -11.51
C GLY A 269 24.92 -36.35 -11.21
N LEU A 270 24.02 -35.37 -11.21
CA LEU A 270 22.60 -35.60 -10.96
C LEU A 270 22.00 -36.58 -11.98
N VAL A 271 21.22 -37.56 -11.51
CA VAL A 271 20.52 -38.53 -12.37
C VAL A 271 19.13 -38.01 -12.78
N ASN A 272 18.64 -38.35 -13.97
CA ASN A 272 17.36 -37.81 -14.48
C ASN A 272 16.15 -38.24 -13.62
N SER A 273 16.18 -39.42 -13.02
CA SER A 273 15.14 -39.90 -12.13
C SER A 273 14.94 -39.03 -10.88
N PHE A 274 15.94 -38.26 -10.47
CA PHE A 274 15.86 -37.31 -9.36
C PHE A 274 14.86 -36.19 -9.62
N PHE A 275 14.66 -35.81 -10.88
CA PHE A 275 13.79 -34.71 -11.28
C PHE A 275 12.32 -35.12 -11.52
N THR A 276 11.95 -36.35 -11.17
CA THR A 276 10.55 -36.80 -11.26
C THR A 276 9.69 -36.19 -10.15
N GLY A 277 8.40 -35.98 -10.43
CA GLY A 277 7.44 -35.39 -9.49
C GLY A 277 7.40 -33.86 -9.55
N ALA A 278 6.88 -33.22 -8.50
CA ALA A 278 6.76 -31.76 -8.44
C ALA A 278 8.11 -31.06 -8.50
N GLU A 279 8.19 -29.97 -9.22
CA GLU A 279 9.40 -29.16 -9.35
C GLU A 279 9.78 -28.53 -8.00
N ILE A 280 8.81 -28.02 -7.26
CA ILE A 280 9.00 -27.47 -5.92
C ILE A 280 8.31 -28.45 -4.94
N SER A 281 9.05 -28.93 -3.94
CA SER A 281 8.52 -29.86 -2.94
C SER A 281 9.04 -29.54 -1.53
N PRO A 282 8.14 -29.47 -0.53
CA PRO A 282 8.57 -29.29 0.85
C PRO A 282 9.07 -30.62 1.45
N GLU A 283 10.15 -30.55 2.24
CA GLU A 283 10.50 -31.64 3.15
C GLU A 283 9.45 -31.82 4.23
N PRO A 284 9.33 -32.99 4.87
CA PRO A 284 8.43 -33.20 5.99
C PRO A 284 8.56 -32.14 7.09
N ASP A 285 7.47 -31.80 7.75
CA ASP A 285 7.43 -30.77 8.79
C ASP A 285 8.46 -31.02 9.91
N SER A 286 8.71 -32.28 10.26
CA SER A 286 9.69 -32.67 11.27
C SER A 286 11.14 -32.28 10.89
N ILE A 287 11.47 -32.27 9.61
CA ILE A 287 12.78 -31.85 9.10
C ILE A 287 12.86 -30.33 9.03
N ARG A 288 11.84 -29.69 8.45
CA ARG A 288 11.80 -28.22 8.29
C ARG A 288 11.80 -27.46 9.62
N ALA A 289 11.12 -28.00 10.63
CA ALA A 289 11.08 -27.41 11.97
C ALA A 289 12.44 -27.45 12.70
N GLN A 290 13.33 -28.36 12.34
CA GLN A 290 14.66 -28.54 12.94
C GLN A 290 15.77 -27.79 12.19
N TYR A 291 15.44 -27.04 11.13
CA TYR A 291 16.44 -26.31 10.36
C TYR A 291 17.21 -25.31 11.25
N PRO A 292 18.55 -25.33 11.23
CA PRO A 292 19.38 -24.51 12.13
C PRO A 292 19.50 -23.07 11.63
N TRP A 293 18.52 -22.25 11.94
CA TRP A 293 18.52 -20.83 11.56
C TRP A 293 19.67 -20.08 12.22
N ARG A 294 20.39 -19.28 11.43
CA ARG A 294 21.57 -18.51 11.89
C ARG A 294 21.22 -17.40 12.87
N GLU A 295 20.00 -16.83 12.77
CA GLU A 295 19.55 -15.68 13.57
C GLU A 295 18.03 -15.73 13.80
N PRO A 296 17.49 -14.99 14.80
CA PRO A 296 16.05 -14.86 14.99
C PRO A 296 15.34 -14.28 13.76
N LEU A 297 14.11 -14.74 13.49
CA LEU A 297 13.33 -14.28 12.32
C LEU A 297 13.14 -12.75 12.29
N ALA A 298 12.89 -12.13 13.44
CA ALA A 298 12.75 -10.67 13.53
C ALA A 298 14.01 -9.92 13.07
N THR A 299 15.20 -10.43 13.44
CA THR A 299 16.49 -9.87 13.02
C THR A 299 16.73 -10.05 11.53
N ALA A 300 16.45 -11.25 11.01
CA ALA A 300 16.56 -11.56 9.60
C ALA A 300 15.64 -10.67 8.75
N ILE A 301 14.39 -10.48 9.17
CA ILE A 301 13.45 -9.57 8.55
C ILE A 301 13.99 -8.13 8.55
N GLN A 302 14.51 -7.64 9.68
CA GLN A 302 15.07 -6.28 9.80
C GLN A 302 16.28 -6.06 8.89
N ALA A 303 17.15 -7.04 8.73
CA ALA A 303 18.32 -6.95 7.87
C ALA A 303 17.98 -6.77 6.38
N ILE A 304 16.85 -7.34 5.94
CA ILE A 304 16.43 -7.31 4.54
C ILE A 304 15.57 -6.08 4.21
N ALA A 305 14.84 -5.58 5.18
CA ALA A 305 13.84 -4.53 4.99
C ALA A 305 14.40 -3.10 5.01
N GLY A 306 15.66 -2.90 4.71
CA GLY A 306 16.26 -1.58 4.64
C GLY A 306 15.64 -0.70 3.53
N PRO A 307 15.63 0.65 3.71
CA PRO A 307 14.99 1.60 2.80
C PRO A 307 15.54 1.61 1.36
N VAL A 308 16.72 1.08 1.15
CA VAL A 308 17.40 1.05 -0.17
C VAL A 308 16.70 0.11 -1.17
N ARG A 309 15.95 -0.88 -0.70
CA ARG A 309 15.41 -1.97 -1.52
C ARG A 309 13.98 -1.76 -2.01
N GLU A 310 13.20 -0.95 -1.33
CA GLU A 310 11.91 -0.48 -1.83
C GLU A 310 12.11 0.46 -3.03
N SER A 311 13.21 1.22 -3.03
CA SER A 311 13.59 2.11 -4.13
C SER A 311 14.01 1.37 -5.41
N ASP A 312 14.57 0.15 -5.33
CA ASP A 312 15.02 -0.60 -6.50
C ASP A 312 13.84 -1.05 -7.37
N LEU A 313 12.78 -1.62 -6.76
CA LEU A 313 11.58 -2.02 -7.49
C LEU A 313 10.77 -0.83 -8.01
N GLU A 314 10.71 0.29 -7.27
CA GLU A 314 10.09 1.52 -7.76
C GLU A 314 10.88 2.10 -8.95
N ALA A 315 12.20 2.07 -8.90
CA ALA A 315 13.04 2.51 -10.01
C ALA A 315 12.83 1.63 -11.25
N VAL A 316 12.74 0.31 -11.07
CA VAL A 316 12.42 -0.63 -12.17
C VAL A 316 11.06 -0.31 -12.78
N ARG A 317 10.00 -0.06 -11.98
CA ARG A 317 8.68 0.33 -12.50
C ARG A 317 8.74 1.64 -13.28
N ALA A 318 9.40 2.64 -12.73
CA ALA A 318 9.54 3.94 -13.40
C ALA A 318 10.27 3.80 -14.73
N ASP A 319 11.27 2.93 -14.81
CA ASP A 319 12.00 2.65 -16.04
C ASP A 319 11.15 1.91 -17.07
N VAL A 320 10.46 0.86 -16.64
CA VAL A 320 9.53 0.09 -17.47
C VAL A 320 8.39 0.97 -18.00
N GLU A 321 7.80 1.84 -17.18
CA GLU A 321 6.79 2.80 -17.62
C GLU A 321 7.33 3.79 -18.67
N ARG A 322 8.58 4.24 -18.49
CA ARG A 322 9.24 5.12 -19.46
C ARG A 322 9.44 4.41 -20.80
N ILE A 323 9.87 3.15 -20.79
CA ILE A 323 10.05 2.31 -21.98
C ILE A 323 8.71 2.03 -22.67
N ALA A 324 7.66 1.71 -21.91
CA ALA A 324 6.31 1.47 -22.41
C ALA A 324 5.67 2.73 -22.99
N GLY A 325 6.05 3.92 -22.52
CA GLY A 325 5.58 5.22 -23.02
C GLY A 325 4.08 5.43 -22.77
N ARG A 326 3.26 5.31 -23.85
CA ARG A 326 1.80 5.50 -23.77
C ARG A 326 1.01 4.21 -23.57
N HIS A 327 1.68 3.06 -23.56
CA HIS A 327 1.01 1.77 -23.48
C HIS A 327 0.71 1.41 -22.02
N ALA A 328 -0.45 0.80 -21.81
CA ALA A 328 -0.85 0.28 -20.52
C ALA A 328 -0.07 -0.98 -20.18
N LEU A 329 0.36 -1.10 -18.93
CA LEU A 329 0.98 -2.31 -18.39
C LEU A 329 0.11 -2.99 -17.33
N SER A 330 -0.92 -2.31 -16.81
CA SER A 330 -1.84 -2.86 -15.83
C SER A 330 -2.76 -3.93 -16.44
N GLY A 331 -2.88 -5.07 -15.76
CA GLY A 331 -3.82 -6.15 -16.11
C GLY A 331 -5.26 -5.89 -15.68
N LEU A 332 -5.53 -4.81 -14.93
CA LEU A 332 -6.86 -4.50 -14.40
C LEU A 332 -7.85 -4.12 -15.52
N LYS A 333 -9.13 -4.37 -15.25
CA LYS A 333 -10.21 -3.97 -16.17
C LYS A 333 -10.30 -2.45 -16.29
N THR A 334 -10.66 -1.97 -17.48
CA THR A 334 -10.90 -0.53 -17.76
C THR A 334 -12.13 0.01 -17.02
N SER A 335 -13.06 -0.85 -16.63
CA SER A 335 -14.24 -0.48 -15.83
C SER A 335 -14.56 -1.56 -14.81
N SER A 336 -14.92 -1.17 -13.61
CA SER A 336 -15.32 -2.06 -12.52
C SER A 336 -16.35 -1.38 -11.62
N LEU A 337 -17.16 -2.20 -10.92
CA LEU A 337 -17.89 -1.69 -9.76
C LEU A 337 -16.86 -1.44 -8.68
N GLY A 338 -16.92 -0.28 -8.02
CA GLY A 338 -15.96 0.09 -7.00
C GLY A 338 -16.49 1.19 -6.11
N VAL A 339 -16.18 1.08 -4.82
CA VAL A 339 -16.53 2.06 -3.80
C VAL A 339 -15.28 2.40 -2.98
N PRO A 340 -15.15 3.60 -2.43
CA PRO A 340 -14.05 3.97 -1.52
C PRO A 340 -14.02 3.13 -0.25
N ALA A 341 -15.19 2.84 0.34
CA ALA A 341 -15.32 2.02 1.54
C ALA A 341 -16.56 1.11 1.45
N LEU A 342 -16.60 0.03 2.23
CA LEU A 342 -17.77 -0.84 2.34
C LEU A 342 -19.00 -0.08 2.83
N SER A 343 -18.81 0.90 3.71
CA SER A 343 -19.87 1.81 4.17
C SER A 343 -20.50 2.65 3.07
N ASP A 344 -19.82 2.84 1.93
CA ASP A 344 -20.40 3.50 0.76
C ASP A 344 -21.42 2.63 0.01
N LEU A 345 -21.40 1.31 0.24
CA LEU A 345 -22.46 0.42 -0.24
C LEU A 345 -23.69 0.45 0.65
N LEU A 346 -23.47 0.51 1.97
CA LEU A 346 -24.54 0.51 2.95
C LEU A 346 -24.02 1.06 4.28
N HIS A 347 -24.66 2.11 4.77
CA HIS A 347 -24.44 2.61 6.13
C HIS A 347 -25.75 3.09 6.76
N VAL A 348 -25.71 3.28 8.07
CA VAL A 348 -26.80 3.84 8.86
C VAL A 348 -26.26 4.93 9.76
N ASN A 349 -26.92 6.06 9.78
CA ASN A 349 -26.70 7.13 10.75
C ASN A 349 -28.02 7.85 11.08
N ARG A 350 -28.03 8.63 12.14
CA ARG A 350 -29.24 9.30 12.63
C ARG A 350 -29.82 10.39 11.72
N VAL A 351 -29.03 10.90 10.77
CA VAL A 351 -29.48 12.00 9.89
C VAL A 351 -29.95 11.50 8.53
N GLU A 352 -29.37 10.43 8.00
CA GLU A 352 -29.70 9.85 6.69
C GLU A 352 -30.63 8.63 6.80
N GLY A 353 -30.59 7.90 7.94
CA GLY A 353 -31.18 6.57 8.07
C GLY A 353 -30.36 5.52 7.33
N LEU A 354 -31.03 4.48 6.85
CA LEU A 354 -30.43 3.48 5.99
C LEU A 354 -30.05 4.12 4.65
N THR A 355 -28.79 3.99 4.27
CA THR A 355 -28.25 4.66 3.08
C THR A 355 -27.55 3.63 2.19
N PRO A 356 -28.27 3.03 1.22
CA PRO A 356 -27.64 2.23 0.17
C PRO A 356 -26.89 3.12 -0.82
N GLY A 357 -25.79 2.58 -1.37
CA GLY A 357 -24.99 3.25 -2.37
C GLY A 357 -24.34 2.30 -3.36
N ALA A 358 -23.80 2.86 -4.43
CA ALA A 358 -23.05 2.13 -5.46
C ALA A 358 -22.02 3.04 -6.11
N GLY A 359 -20.94 2.44 -6.61
CA GLY A 359 -19.88 3.17 -7.28
C GLY A 359 -19.34 2.45 -8.50
N VAL A 360 -18.74 3.25 -9.38
CA VAL A 360 -18.08 2.78 -10.60
C VAL A 360 -16.71 3.44 -10.71
N VAL A 361 -15.74 2.63 -11.09
CA VAL A 361 -14.36 3.07 -11.38
C VAL A 361 -14.06 2.83 -12.85
N LEU A 362 -13.61 3.87 -13.55
CA LEU A 362 -13.18 3.81 -14.94
C LEU A 362 -11.69 4.15 -15.01
N ARG A 363 -10.91 3.33 -15.73
CA ARG A 363 -9.46 3.48 -15.90
C ARG A 363 -9.12 3.74 -17.34
N ALA A 364 -8.23 4.68 -17.57
CA ALA A 364 -7.69 4.99 -18.87
C ALA A 364 -6.17 5.24 -18.81
N ARG A 365 -5.49 5.06 -19.93
CA ARG A 365 -4.05 5.33 -20.08
C ARG A 365 -3.19 4.65 -19.04
N ALA A 366 -3.34 3.34 -18.86
CA ALA A 366 -2.55 2.55 -17.91
C ALA A 366 -2.71 2.99 -16.45
N ASP A 367 -3.95 3.21 -16.01
CA ASP A 367 -4.30 3.74 -14.69
C ASP A 367 -3.80 5.18 -14.40
N ARG A 368 -3.24 5.85 -15.39
CA ARG A 368 -2.86 7.28 -15.24
C ARG A 368 -4.06 8.21 -15.14
N VAL A 369 -5.20 7.80 -15.68
CA VAL A 369 -6.46 8.53 -15.55
C VAL A 369 -7.48 7.61 -14.90
N LEU A 370 -7.95 8.01 -13.73
CA LEU A 370 -8.97 7.32 -12.96
C LEU A 370 -10.19 8.20 -12.82
N VAL A 371 -11.37 7.68 -13.15
CA VAL A 371 -12.65 8.36 -12.90
C VAL A 371 -13.44 7.52 -11.91
N ARG A 372 -13.84 8.12 -10.80
CA ARG A 372 -14.69 7.49 -9.78
C ARG A 372 -16.04 8.19 -9.75
N LEU A 373 -17.10 7.41 -9.77
CA LEU A 373 -18.47 7.89 -9.60
C LEU A 373 -19.09 7.12 -8.43
N LEU A 374 -19.65 7.83 -7.47
CA LEU A 374 -20.35 7.26 -6.33
C LEU A 374 -21.73 7.91 -6.23
N GLY A 375 -22.76 7.11 -5.98
CA GLY A 375 -24.10 7.56 -5.70
C GLY A 375 -24.69 6.82 -4.50
N SER A 376 -25.42 7.53 -3.64
CA SER A 376 -26.14 6.97 -2.48
C SER A 376 -27.47 7.67 -2.26
N TYR A 377 -28.36 7.06 -1.48
CA TYR A 377 -29.66 7.61 -1.15
C TYR A 377 -30.00 7.38 0.32
N GLY A 378 -30.16 8.46 1.08
CA GLY A 378 -30.60 8.38 2.46
C GLY A 378 -32.12 8.21 2.56
N THR A 379 -32.55 7.15 3.25
CA THR A 379 -33.98 6.80 3.34
C THR A 379 -34.74 7.74 4.27
N ALA A 380 -34.10 8.28 5.32
CA ALA A 380 -34.73 9.16 6.28
C ALA A 380 -34.72 10.62 5.83
N ASP A 381 -33.62 11.12 5.27
CA ASP A 381 -33.53 12.50 4.74
C ASP A 381 -34.06 12.62 3.31
N ARG A 382 -34.32 11.49 2.63
CA ARG A 382 -34.87 11.39 1.27
C ARG A 382 -34.06 12.17 0.24
N THR A 383 -32.73 12.13 0.39
CA THR A 383 -31.82 12.93 -0.43
C THR A 383 -30.84 12.01 -1.19
N ALA A 384 -30.74 12.25 -2.50
CA ALA A 384 -29.67 11.64 -3.31
C ALA A 384 -28.35 12.41 -3.09
N LYS A 385 -27.29 11.67 -2.89
CA LYS A 385 -25.93 12.15 -2.65
C LYS A 385 -24.96 11.42 -3.55
N GLY A 386 -23.75 11.90 -3.65
CA GLY A 386 -22.71 11.23 -4.41
C GLY A 386 -21.52 12.10 -4.70
N SER A 387 -20.54 11.52 -5.36
CA SER A 387 -19.36 12.24 -5.82
C SER A 387 -18.90 11.78 -7.19
N ALA A 388 -18.25 12.68 -7.90
CA ALA A 388 -17.54 12.41 -9.14
C ALA A 388 -16.10 12.94 -9.00
N ALA A 389 -15.13 12.10 -9.24
CA ALA A 389 -13.71 12.45 -9.17
C ALA A 389 -12.99 12.02 -10.44
N VAL A 390 -12.08 12.86 -10.91
CA VAL A 390 -11.14 12.56 -11.99
C VAL A 390 -9.74 12.76 -11.44
N GLU A 391 -8.94 11.71 -11.46
CA GLU A 391 -7.56 11.71 -10.99
C GLU A 391 -6.63 11.49 -12.18
N VAL A 392 -5.56 12.27 -12.25
CA VAL A 392 -4.52 12.13 -13.28
C VAL A 392 -3.18 11.99 -12.58
N SER A 393 -2.58 10.80 -12.68
CA SER A 393 -1.30 10.46 -12.05
C SER A 393 -0.15 10.54 -13.06
N GLY A 394 0.99 11.06 -12.62
CA GLY A 394 2.21 11.13 -13.43
C GLY A 394 3.45 11.35 -12.57
N GLY A 395 4.49 10.54 -12.76
CA GLY A 395 5.67 10.58 -11.91
C GLY A 395 5.32 10.36 -10.44
N ARG A 396 5.70 11.32 -9.58
CA ARG A 396 5.39 11.29 -8.14
C ARG A 396 4.17 12.13 -7.77
N GLY A 397 3.41 12.63 -8.73
CA GLY A 397 2.30 13.55 -8.48
C GLY A 397 0.98 13.06 -9.03
N THR A 398 -0.12 13.40 -8.34
CA THR A 398 -1.50 13.14 -8.76
C THR A 398 -2.30 14.44 -8.66
N LEU A 399 -2.87 14.84 -9.78
CA LEU A 399 -3.85 15.93 -9.84
C LEU A 399 -5.25 15.32 -9.80
N ALA A 400 -6.11 15.82 -8.93
CA ALA A 400 -7.50 15.38 -8.85
C ALA A 400 -8.47 16.55 -8.90
N LEU A 401 -9.60 16.36 -9.58
CA LEU A 401 -10.77 17.20 -9.54
C LEU A 401 -11.93 16.38 -8.98
N ARG A 402 -12.57 16.86 -7.92
CA ARG A 402 -13.71 16.19 -7.27
C ARG A 402 -14.87 17.15 -7.10
N ALA A 403 -16.07 16.73 -7.51
CA ALA A 403 -17.33 17.37 -7.17
C ALA A 403 -18.15 16.42 -6.29
N TYR A 404 -18.81 16.93 -5.26
CA TYR A 404 -19.48 16.10 -4.26
C TYR A 404 -20.69 16.77 -3.62
N ARG A 405 -21.62 15.93 -3.22
CA ARG A 405 -22.66 16.14 -2.24
C ARG A 405 -22.65 14.94 -1.30
N GLU A 406 -22.12 15.10 -0.11
CA GLU A 406 -21.90 14.01 0.83
C GLU A 406 -22.12 14.44 2.27
N VAL A 407 -22.42 13.49 3.15
CA VAL A 407 -22.49 13.75 4.58
C VAL A 407 -21.11 13.54 5.19
N ARG A 408 -20.67 14.52 5.97
CA ARG A 408 -19.39 14.50 6.68
C ARG A 408 -19.58 14.67 8.17
N ASP A 409 -18.66 14.08 8.92
CA ASP A 409 -18.54 14.29 10.35
C ASP A 409 -17.69 15.54 10.65
N VAL A 410 -17.92 16.18 11.80
CA VAL A 410 -17.07 17.25 12.32
C VAL A 410 -15.71 16.72 12.75
N GLY A 411 -14.67 17.49 12.49
CA GLY A 411 -13.29 17.11 12.78
C GLY A 411 -12.52 16.62 11.55
N ASP A 412 -11.19 16.58 11.65
CA ASP A 412 -10.32 16.22 10.54
C ASP A 412 -10.08 14.72 10.40
N THR A 413 -10.25 13.99 11.51
CA THR A 413 -9.95 12.55 11.58
C THR A 413 -11.20 11.82 12.03
N PRO A 414 -11.60 10.74 11.34
CA PRO A 414 -12.64 9.85 11.83
C PRO A 414 -12.29 9.33 13.23
N ILE A 415 -13.28 9.17 14.09
CA ILE A 415 -13.12 8.69 15.46
C ILE A 415 -13.66 7.28 15.68
N ILE A 416 -14.38 6.76 14.70
CA ILE A 416 -15.00 5.43 14.67
C ILE A 416 -15.01 4.92 13.23
N SER A 417 -14.91 3.62 13.02
CA SER A 417 -15.15 3.06 11.69
C SER A 417 -16.62 3.21 11.29
N PRO A 418 -16.94 3.61 10.05
CA PRO A 418 -18.32 3.79 9.60
C PRO A 418 -19.18 2.53 9.76
N LEU A 419 -18.58 1.34 9.63
CA LEU A 419 -19.28 0.06 9.80
C LEU A 419 -19.75 -0.12 11.25
N ILE A 420 -18.87 0.05 12.24
CA ILE A 420 -19.20 -0.10 13.66
C ILE A 420 -20.18 0.99 14.08
N ASN A 421 -19.99 2.23 13.60
CA ASN A 421 -20.94 3.30 13.85
C ASN A 421 -22.35 2.97 13.32
N SER A 422 -22.44 2.38 12.12
CA SER A 422 -23.72 1.96 11.54
C SER A 422 -24.44 0.93 12.39
N LEU A 423 -23.71 -0.05 12.94
CA LEU A 423 -24.28 -1.07 13.84
C LEU A 423 -24.75 -0.43 15.16
N GLY A 424 -23.93 0.41 15.78
CA GLY A 424 -24.30 1.14 17.01
C GLY A 424 -25.51 2.06 16.80
N ALA A 425 -25.51 2.81 15.71
CA ALA A 425 -26.60 3.69 15.34
C ALA A 425 -27.91 2.91 15.12
N GLN A 426 -27.90 1.86 14.31
CA GLN A 426 -29.09 1.07 13.97
C GLN A 426 -29.69 0.39 15.19
N GLU A 427 -28.88 -0.28 16.00
CA GLU A 427 -29.38 -1.18 17.05
C GLU A 427 -29.64 -0.47 18.38
N PHE A 428 -28.79 0.50 18.76
CA PHE A 428 -28.79 1.06 20.11
C PHE A 428 -29.02 2.58 20.16
N GLY A 429 -29.04 3.25 19.01
CA GLY A 429 -29.08 4.72 18.96
C GLY A 429 -27.74 5.37 19.31
N ASP A 430 -26.69 4.60 19.41
CA ASP A 430 -25.32 5.04 19.66
C ASP A 430 -24.68 5.44 18.33
N ASP A 431 -24.85 6.68 17.94
CA ASP A 431 -24.29 7.27 16.74
C ASP A 431 -23.21 8.29 17.14
N ASP A 432 -21.96 7.92 16.91
CA ASP A 432 -20.75 8.67 17.29
C ASP A 432 -20.27 9.61 16.16
N GLY A 433 -21.17 10.28 15.46
CA GLY A 433 -20.87 11.33 14.48
C GLY A 433 -21.63 12.63 14.77
N ASP A 434 -21.15 13.80 14.35
CA ASP A 434 -21.82 15.09 14.30
C ASP A 434 -21.81 15.59 12.86
N TYR A 435 -22.95 15.56 12.21
CA TYR A 435 -23.03 15.57 10.76
C TYR A 435 -23.43 16.92 10.17
N TYR A 436 -22.81 17.23 9.05
CA TYR A 436 -23.27 18.24 8.10
C TYR A 436 -23.19 17.68 6.68
N ARG A 437 -23.98 18.20 5.77
CA ARG A 437 -23.85 17.87 4.36
C ARG A 437 -22.94 18.89 3.69
N ALA A 438 -21.94 18.39 2.99
CA ALA A 438 -21.01 19.20 2.22
C ALA A 438 -21.36 19.11 0.74
N ASP A 439 -21.75 20.23 0.13
CA ASP A 439 -21.98 20.36 -1.31
C ASP A 439 -20.83 21.18 -1.89
N GLY A 440 -20.00 20.64 -2.81
CA GLY A 440 -18.85 21.39 -3.27
C GLY A 440 -18.05 20.77 -4.41
N ALA A 441 -16.98 21.47 -4.77
CA ALA A 441 -15.98 21.00 -5.71
C ALA A 441 -14.59 21.43 -5.26
N ARG A 442 -13.60 20.56 -5.47
CA ARG A 442 -12.20 20.80 -5.11
C ARG A 442 -11.27 20.33 -6.21
N VAL A 443 -10.17 21.04 -6.39
CA VAL A 443 -8.99 20.58 -7.10
C VAL A 443 -7.91 20.31 -6.07
N SER A 444 -7.19 19.20 -6.21
CA SER A 444 -6.09 18.85 -5.33
C SER A 444 -4.89 18.36 -6.14
N TYR A 445 -3.71 18.66 -5.63
CA TYR A 445 -2.45 18.10 -6.14
C TYR A 445 -1.71 17.46 -4.99
N ARG A 446 -1.44 16.16 -5.14
CA ARG A 446 -0.67 15.37 -4.18
C ARG A 446 0.70 15.05 -4.77
N HIS A 447 1.74 15.13 -3.96
CA HIS A 447 3.11 14.84 -4.38
C HIS A 447 3.87 14.05 -3.32
N GLY A 448 4.49 12.94 -3.73
CA GLY A 448 5.32 12.11 -2.86
C GLY A 448 6.73 12.67 -2.70
N ILE A 449 7.23 12.73 -1.47
CA ILE A 449 8.59 13.14 -1.12
C ILE A 449 9.35 11.90 -0.62
N GLY A 450 10.16 11.30 -1.50
CA GLY A 450 10.81 10.02 -1.19
C GLY A 450 9.78 8.90 -0.97
N ALA A 451 10.17 7.87 -0.23
CA ALA A 451 9.32 6.70 0.03
C ALA A 451 8.34 6.90 1.20
N ARG A 452 8.48 7.96 2.00
CA ARG A 452 7.82 8.09 3.30
C ARG A 452 7.16 9.43 3.57
N GLY A 453 7.23 10.34 2.64
CA GLY A 453 6.65 11.68 2.77
C GLY A 453 5.72 11.98 1.62
N GLU A 454 4.67 12.74 1.91
CA GLU A 454 3.80 13.31 0.88
C GLU A 454 3.29 14.67 1.34
N TRP A 455 2.89 15.48 0.38
CA TRP A 455 2.10 16.67 0.64
C TRP A 455 0.96 16.78 -0.35
N THR A 456 -0.11 17.40 0.10
CA THR A 456 -1.31 17.67 -0.69
C THR A 456 -1.66 19.14 -0.58
N ALA A 457 -1.88 19.79 -1.70
CA ALA A 457 -2.46 21.13 -1.76
C ALA A 457 -3.86 21.02 -2.38
N GLU A 458 -4.83 21.64 -1.74
CA GLU A 458 -6.22 21.66 -2.19
C GLU A 458 -6.73 23.10 -2.30
N ALA A 459 -7.59 23.34 -3.29
CA ALA A 459 -8.39 24.55 -3.38
C ALA A 459 -9.80 24.22 -3.89
N GLY A 460 -10.79 24.92 -3.38
CA GLY A 460 -12.17 24.69 -3.82
C GLY A 460 -13.20 25.49 -3.07
N ARG A 461 -14.45 25.23 -3.41
CA ARG A 461 -15.62 25.86 -2.78
C ARG A 461 -16.53 24.79 -2.20
N GLU A 462 -17.04 25.04 -1.00
CA GLU A 462 -17.92 24.14 -0.28
C GLU A 462 -19.04 24.92 0.39
N THR A 463 -20.25 24.35 0.37
CA THR A 463 -21.42 24.83 1.12
C THR A 463 -21.76 23.81 2.19
N PRO A 464 -21.45 24.07 3.46
CA PRO A 464 -21.82 23.19 4.56
C PRO A 464 -23.30 23.42 4.93
N VAL A 465 -24.12 22.38 4.82
CA VAL A 465 -25.54 22.41 5.11
C VAL A 465 -25.83 21.67 6.41
N GLY A 466 -26.48 22.34 7.38
CA GLY A 466 -26.86 21.72 8.64
C GLY A 466 -27.86 20.58 8.42
N MET A 467 -27.76 19.53 9.21
CA MET A 467 -28.61 18.34 9.16
C MET A 467 -29.34 18.13 10.47
N ALA A 468 -30.62 17.74 10.41
CA ALA A 468 -31.40 17.34 11.57
C ALA A 468 -31.48 15.81 11.67
N VAL A 469 -31.70 15.30 12.88
CA VAL A 469 -32.04 13.90 13.12
C VAL A 469 -33.35 13.56 12.45
N ARG A 470 -33.39 12.55 11.60
CA ARG A 470 -34.56 12.12 10.83
C ARG A 470 -34.84 10.62 10.94
N ALA A 471 -33.86 9.82 11.34
CA ALA A 471 -34.01 8.39 11.55
C ALA A 471 -34.41 8.08 13.00
N ALA A 472 -34.82 6.84 13.23
CA ALA A 472 -35.03 6.26 14.55
C ALA A 472 -34.26 4.93 14.65
N PRO A 473 -33.62 4.63 15.79
CA PRO A 473 -32.94 3.37 16.00
C PRO A 473 -33.92 2.23 16.32
N SER A 474 -33.47 0.99 16.27
CA SER A 474 -34.24 -0.19 16.70
C SER A 474 -34.54 -0.13 18.21
N SER A 475 -33.59 0.37 19.00
CA SER A 475 -33.76 0.62 20.43
C SER A 475 -33.02 1.89 20.85
N GLY A 476 -33.37 2.48 21.99
CA GLY A 476 -32.76 3.72 22.47
C GLY A 476 -33.32 4.98 21.78
N VAL A 477 -32.59 6.08 21.88
CA VAL A 477 -32.94 7.39 21.31
C VAL A 477 -31.68 8.08 20.80
N TYR A 478 -31.71 8.60 19.59
CA TYR A 478 -30.62 9.39 19.07
C TYR A 478 -30.44 10.72 19.81
N ARG A 479 -29.19 11.09 20.05
CA ARG A 479 -28.85 12.44 20.50
C ARG A 479 -29.10 13.48 19.39
N PRO A 480 -29.35 14.74 19.72
CA PRO A 480 -29.50 15.81 18.74
C PRO A 480 -28.22 15.96 17.87
N ASN A 481 -28.40 16.36 16.64
CA ASN A 481 -27.28 16.72 15.77
C ASN A 481 -26.99 18.23 15.89
N PRO A 482 -25.74 18.68 16.05
CA PRO A 482 -25.43 20.11 16.15
C PRO A 482 -25.79 20.88 14.87
N ALA A 483 -26.05 22.16 15.02
CA ALA A 483 -26.28 23.06 13.90
C ALA A 483 -24.94 23.49 13.28
N LEU A 484 -24.48 22.75 12.26
CA LEU A 484 -23.15 22.91 11.63
C LEU A 484 -23.21 23.61 10.26
N GLY A 485 -24.36 24.09 9.83
CA GLY A 485 -24.49 24.82 8.56
C GLY A 485 -23.79 26.18 8.61
N ALA A 486 -23.24 26.58 7.49
CA ALA A 486 -22.60 27.87 7.28
C ALA A 486 -22.84 28.34 5.83
N PRO A 487 -22.66 29.64 5.51
CA PRO A 487 -22.57 30.09 4.13
C PRO A 487 -21.46 29.35 3.35
N SER A 488 -21.46 29.47 2.03
CA SER A 488 -20.41 28.86 1.20
C SER A 488 -19.06 29.43 1.57
N VAL A 489 -18.05 28.57 1.47
CA VAL A 489 -16.68 28.87 1.85
C VAL A 489 -15.74 28.52 0.69
N ASP A 490 -14.89 29.47 0.30
CA ASP A 490 -13.74 29.21 -0.56
C ASP A 490 -12.59 28.76 0.32
N ILE A 491 -12.03 27.58 0.08
CA ILE A 491 -11.06 26.91 0.95
C ILE A 491 -9.75 26.69 0.18
N VAL A 492 -8.65 26.97 0.85
CA VAL A 492 -7.31 26.53 0.45
C VAL A 492 -6.73 25.74 1.61
N ARG A 493 -6.24 24.52 1.34
CA ARG A 493 -5.64 23.63 2.35
C ARG A 493 -4.31 23.11 1.86
N PHE A 494 -3.37 23.02 2.77
CA PHE A 494 -2.10 22.34 2.59
C PHE A 494 -1.95 21.31 3.70
N GLU A 495 -1.59 20.09 3.33
CA GLU A 495 -1.32 19.01 4.27
C GLU A 495 0.03 18.38 3.92
N ALA A 496 0.86 18.16 4.92
CA ALA A 496 2.11 17.42 4.80
C ALA A 496 2.08 16.25 5.77
N ARG A 497 2.44 15.07 5.28
CA ARG A 497 2.46 13.83 6.05
C ARG A 497 3.80 13.12 5.85
N ARG A 498 4.31 12.58 6.93
CA ARG A 498 5.47 11.69 6.93
C ARG A 498 5.17 10.45 7.74
N LYS A 499 5.38 9.29 7.15
CA LYS A 499 5.23 7.98 7.77
C LYS A 499 6.54 7.21 7.71
N SER A 500 6.96 6.60 8.81
CA SER A 500 8.07 5.66 8.84
C SER A 500 7.60 4.23 9.07
N GLU A 501 6.29 4.03 9.01
CA GLU A 501 5.64 2.74 9.00
C GLU A 501 6.07 1.95 7.77
N GLY A 502 6.25 0.68 7.91
CA GLY A 502 6.64 -0.17 6.81
C GLY A 502 7.44 -1.35 7.32
N PHE A 503 7.87 -2.14 6.38
CA PHE A 503 8.57 -3.37 6.59
C PHE A 503 9.85 -3.16 7.42
N ALA A 504 9.91 -3.81 8.61
CA ALA A 504 11.04 -3.84 9.54
C ALA A 504 11.61 -2.47 9.95
N VAL A 505 10.76 -1.50 10.21
CA VAL A 505 11.19 -0.24 10.81
C VAL A 505 11.31 -0.42 12.33
N ARG A 506 12.44 0.01 12.90
CA ARG A 506 12.68 -0.09 14.34
C ARG A 506 11.72 0.76 15.17
N HIS A 507 11.24 1.86 14.60
CA HIS A 507 10.27 2.77 15.20
C HIS A 507 9.21 3.11 14.17
N ASP A 508 7.95 2.92 14.54
CA ASP A 508 6.82 3.39 13.73
C ASP A 508 6.52 4.83 14.14
N VAL A 509 6.61 5.75 13.17
CA VAL A 509 6.40 7.19 13.38
C VAL A 509 5.50 7.73 12.28
N GLU A 510 4.43 8.39 12.66
CA GLU A 510 3.62 9.19 11.76
C GLU A 510 3.51 10.62 12.26
N ILE A 511 3.68 11.59 11.36
CA ILE A 511 3.50 13.02 11.65
C ILE A 511 2.68 13.63 10.51
N THR A 512 1.62 14.35 10.87
CA THR A 512 0.77 15.10 9.92
C THR A 512 0.70 16.55 10.36
N LEU A 513 0.82 17.48 9.41
CA LEU A 513 0.59 18.90 9.59
C LEU A 513 -0.40 19.38 8.54
N SER A 514 -1.45 20.08 8.97
CA SER A 514 -2.48 20.64 8.11
C SER A 514 -2.61 22.14 8.36
N MET A 515 -2.64 22.93 7.29
CA MET A 515 -2.88 24.37 7.30
C MET A 515 -4.07 24.64 6.37
N GLU A 516 -5.05 25.41 6.82
CA GLU A 516 -6.24 25.74 6.08
C GLU A 516 -6.55 27.23 6.20
N GLY A 517 -6.89 27.84 5.09
CA GLY A 517 -7.47 29.18 5.01
C GLY A 517 -8.82 29.13 4.31
N GLY A 518 -9.79 29.86 4.79
CA GLY A 518 -11.11 29.93 4.18
C GLY A 518 -11.68 31.35 4.14
N LEU A 519 -12.43 31.66 3.08
CA LEU A 519 -13.21 32.88 2.92
C LEU A 519 -14.68 32.52 2.92
N VAL A 520 -15.41 32.96 3.95
CA VAL A 520 -16.85 32.70 4.10
C VAL A 520 -17.64 33.76 3.33
N ASP A 521 -18.63 33.38 2.54
CA ASP A 521 -19.48 34.30 1.80
C ASP A 521 -20.18 35.32 2.75
N GLY A 522 -19.95 36.62 2.51
CA GLY A 522 -20.49 37.67 3.34
C GLY A 522 -19.89 37.80 4.74
N GLY A 523 -18.81 37.05 5.04
CA GLY A 523 -18.13 37.01 6.32
C GLY A 523 -16.63 37.29 6.24
N ALA A 524 -15.96 37.14 7.38
CA ALA A 524 -14.51 37.25 7.48
C ALA A 524 -13.80 35.96 7.03
N GLY A 525 -12.52 36.09 6.70
CA GLY A 525 -11.67 34.95 6.47
C GLY A 525 -11.25 34.28 7.77
N TYR A 526 -11.01 32.97 7.73
CA TYR A 526 -10.43 32.24 8.85
C TYR A 526 -9.13 31.53 8.45
N ALA A 527 -8.34 31.22 9.44
CA ALA A 527 -7.15 30.39 9.33
C ALA A 527 -7.19 29.30 10.39
N ARG A 528 -6.70 28.12 10.07
CA ARG A 528 -6.64 26.96 10.96
C ARG A 528 -5.36 26.19 10.72
N VAL A 529 -4.68 25.83 11.79
CA VAL A 529 -3.50 24.97 11.77
C VAL A 529 -3.74 23.80 12.72
N ALA A 530 -3.51 22.60 12.26
CA ALA A 530 -3.61 21.40 13.07
C ALA A 530 -2.44 20.46 12.77
N GLY A 531 -2.02 19.72 13.76
CA GLY A 531 -1.00 18.71 13.62
C GLY A 531 -1.25 17.55 14.54
N GLY A 532 -0.71 16.41 14.18
CA GLY A 532 -0.82 15.21 15.00
C GLY A 532 0.16 14.14 14.56
N GLY A 533 0.20 13.08 15.32
CA GLY A 533 1.04 11.94 14.97
C GLY A 533 1.13 10.92 16.09
N HIS A 534 1.89 9.88 15.80
CA HIS A 534 2.21 8.86 16.78
C HIS A 534 3.66 8.38 16.64
N VAL A 535 4.15 7.81 17.73
CA VAL A 535 5.45 7.14 17.76
C VAL A 535 5.32 5.84 18.56
N LEU A 536 5.68 4.72 17.94
CA LEU A 536 5.74 3.41 18.58
C LEU A 536 7.20 3.04 18.84
N PHE A 537 7.55 2.84 20.11
CA PHE A 537 8.89 2.45 20.54
C PHE A 537 8.91 1.01 21.02
N PRO A 538 9.86 0.17 20.60
CA PRO A 538 10.09 -1.13 21.20
C PRO A 538 10.71 -0.96 22.60
N LEU A 539 10.18 -1.70 23.57
CA LEU A 539 10.68 -1.78 24.94
C LEU A 539 10.85 -3.24 25.34
N GLY A 540 12.00 -3.82 25.03
CA GLY A 540 12.23 -5.27 25.16
C GLY A 540 11.27 -6.08 24.31
N ALA A 541 10.47 -6.96 24.93
CA ALA A 541 9.42 -7.76 24.26
C ALA A 541 8.07 -7.02 24.13
N THR A 542 8.00 -5.77 24.57
CA THR A 542 6.79 -4.94 24.57
C THR A 542 7.00 -3.68 23.74
N HIS A 543 5.95 -2.86 23.59
CA HIS A 543 6.02 -1.59 22.88
C HIS A 543 5.34 -0.49 23.68
N VAL A 544 5.81 0.74 23.54
CA VAL A 544 5.14 1.93 24.05
C VAL A 544 4.72 2.81 22.88
N LEU A 545 3.44 3.14 22.82
CA LEU A 545 2.85 3.98 21.79
C LEU A 545 2.48 5.32 22.40
N PHE A 546 3.04 6.39 21.86
CA PHE A 546 2.63 7.76 22.15
C PHE A 546 1.85 8.31 20.96
N ARG A 547 0.73 8.99 21.25
CA ARG A 547 -0.02 9.76 20.27
C ARG A 547 -0.21 11.18 20.76
N GLY A 548 -0.16 12.13 19.84
CA GLY A 548 -0.44 13.51 20.14
C GLY A 548 -1.16 14.18 18.98
N SER A 549 -2.10 15.07 19.29
CA SER A 549 -2.72 15.98 18.33
C SER A 549 -2.98 17.32 18.96
N GLY A 550 -3.09 18.36 18.14
CA GLY A 550 -3.46 19.67 18.59
C GLY A 550 -3.62 20.64 17.43
N GLY A 551 -4.23 21.77 17.74
CA GLY A 551 -4.45 22.80 16.73
C GLY A 551 -4.97 24.10 17.29
N VAL A 552 -4.95 25.12 16.41
CA VAL A 552 -5.45 26.45 16.67
C VAL A 552 -6.17 26.99 15.44
N ALA A 553 -7.25 27.70 15.67
CA ALA A 553 -8.01 28.39 14.64
C ALA A 553 -8.28 29.86 15.03
N SER A 554 -8.46 30.71 14.02
CA SER A 554 -8.83 32.12 14.22
C SER A 554 -10.28 32.27 14.75
N LEU A 555 -10.65 33.51 15.11
CA LEU A 555 -11.95 33.84 15.69
C LEU A 555 -13.14 33.45 14.81
N ASP A 556 -12.98 33.63 13.51
CA ASP A 556 -14.07 33.48 12.53
C ASP A 556 -14.17 32.07 11.92
N VAL A 557 -13.55 31.07 12.58
CA VAL A 557 -13.65 29.68 12.13
C VAL A 557 -15.11 29.19 12.21
N PRO A 558 -15.65 28.59 11.13
CA PRO A 558 -17.00 28.05 11.13
C PRO A 558 -17.17 26.88 12.12
N ALA A 559 -18.38 26.71 12.63
CA ALA A 559 -18.71 25.67 13.63
C ALA A 559 -18.28 24.26 13.20
N TYR A 560 -18.46 23.89 11.94
CA TYR A 560 -18.10 22.57 11.42
C TYR A 560 -16.57 22.32 11.32
N ARG A 561 -15.75 23.36 11.52
CA ARG A 561 -14.28 23.28 11.57
C ARG A 561 -13.71 23.40 12.99
N SER A 562 -14.55 23.37 14.02
CA SER A 562 -14.14 23.34 15.42
C SER A 562 -13.34 22.07 15.74
N PHE A 563 -12.42 22.17 16.69
CA PHE A 563 -11.84 21.02 17.33
C PHE A 563 -12.80 20.44 18.36
N VAL A 564 -12.82 19.12 18.53
CA VAL A 564 -13.76 18.42 19.42
C VAL A 564 -13.10 17.31 20.21
N LEU A 565 -13.40 17.23 21.52
CA LEU A 565 -12.83 16.29 22.47
C LEU A 565 -13.92 15.65 23.35
N GLY A 566 -13.64 14.43 23.80
CA GLY A 566 -14.47 13.67 24.73
C GLY A 566 -15.00 12.38 24.14
N GLY A 567 -15.02 11.32 24.93
CA GLY A 567 -15.50 10.01 24.55
C GLY A 567 -14.56 9.23 23.63
N ARG A 568 -15.15 8.43 22.78
CA ARG A 568 -14.49 7.56 21.82
C ARG A 568 -13.42 8.31 21.00
N GLY A 569 -12.30 7.66 20.79
CA GLY A 569 -11.22 8.16 19.94
C GLY A 569 -10.34 9.24 20.57
N THR A 570 -10.75 9.81 21.73
CA THR A 570 -10.04 10.88 22.43
C THR A 570 -9.91 10.58 23.94
N LEU A 571 -10.94 10.87 24.73
CA LEU A 571 -10.96 10.73 26.20
C LEU A 571 -12.05 9.74 26.62
N VAL A 572 -11.77 8.44 26.55
CA VAL A 572 -12.73 7.38 26.93
C VAL A 572 -13.07 7.53 28.41
N GLY A 573 -14.36 7.61 28.73
CA GLY A 573 -14.84 7.94 30.10
C GLY A 573 -15.34 9.40 30.26
N GLU A 574 -14.98 10.31 29.37
CA GLU A 574 -15.68 11.58 29.23
C GLU A 574 -16.91 11.42 28.29
N PRO A 575 -17.96 12.27 28.44
CA PRO A 575 -19.07 12.23 27.50
C PRO A 575 -18.60 12.52 26.07
N PHE A 576 -19.22 11.86 25.11
CA PHE A 576 -18.91 12.01 23.70
C PHE A 576 -18.97 13.50 23.27
N ARG A 577 -17.85 13.99 22.71
CA ARG A 577 -17.67 15.37 22.23
C ARG A 577 -18.25 16.44 23.15
N ALA A 578 -18.07 16.29 24.47
CA ALA A 578 -18.53 17.27 25.45
C ALA A 578 -17.76 18.59 25.39
N PHE A 579 -16.55 18.53 24.85
CA PHE A 579 -15.63 19.65 24.79
C PHE A 579 -15.26 19.99 23.35
N GLY A 580 -14.96 21.24 23.09
CA GLY A 580 -14.48 21.69 21.79
C GLY A 580 -14.30 23.20 21.75
N GLY A 581 -13.63 23.66 20.69
CA GLY A 581 -13.35 25.07 20.51
C GLY A 581 -12.37 25.34 19.38
N ARG A 582 -11.74 26.49 19.46
CA ARG A 582 -10.74 26.96 18.47
C ARG A 582 -9.33 26.47 18.78
N ARG A 583 -9.10 25.95 19.98
CA ARG A 583 -7.81 25.40 20.41
C ARG A 583 -8.01 24.02 21.01
N GLU A 584 -7.08 23.11 20.70
CA GLU A 584 -7.10 21.75 21.20
C GLU A 584 -5.67 21.22 21.41
N ALA A 585 -5.51 20.41 22.45
CA ALA A 585 -4.35 19.54 22.62
C ALA A 585 -4.80 18.20 23.21
N LEU A 586 -4.34 17.09 22.64
CA LEU A 586 -4.60 15.73 23.12
C LEU A 586 -3.29 14.95 23.09
N LEU A 587 -2.94 14.30 24.20
CA LEU A 587 -1.80 13.41 24.33
C LEU A 587 -2.27 12.08 24.90
N SER A 588 -1.75 10.97 24.40
CA SER A 588 -1.98 9.65 24.98
C SER A 588 -0.73 8.79 24.94
N ALA A 589 -0.65 7.86 25.90
CA ALA A 589 0.39 6.85 25.98
C ALA A 589 -0.24 5.49 26.27
N GLU A 590 0.26 4.45 25.59
CA GLU A 590 -0.17 3.06 25.76
C GLU A 590 1.06 2.17 25.92
N TRP A 591 1.04 1.29 26.91
CA TRP A 591 2.03 0.23 27.06
C TRP A 591 1.46 -1.08 26.52
N ARG A 592 1.95 -1.52 25.38
CA ARG A 592 1.41 -2.63 24.59
C ARG A 592 2.16 -3.92 24.89
N VAL A 593 1.47 -4.90 25.48
CA VAL A 593 2.01 -6.19 25.92
C VAL A 593 1.25 -7.30 25.21
N ASN A 594 1.97 -8.24 24.58
CA ASN A 594 1.37 -9.45 24.04
C ASN A 594 1.11 -10.46 25.17
N ALA A 595 -0.15 -10.80 25.42
CA ALA A 595 -0.58 -11.80 26.39
C ALA A 595 -1.07 -13.07 25.66
N PRO A 596 -0.89 -14.28 26.24
CA PRO A 596 -1.47 -15.51 25.71
C PRO A 596 -2.99 -15.42 25.59
N PHE A 597 -3.55 -15.92 24.50
CA PHE A 597 -4.98 -15.94 24.25
C PHE A 597 -5.39 -17.20 23.47
N PHE A 598 -6.70 -17.43 23.34
CA PHE A 598 -7.24 -18.61 22.69
C PHE A 598 -6.92 -18.62 21.19
N ARG A 599 -6.56 -19.80 20.68
CA ARG A 599 -6.46 -20.05 19.25
C ARG A 599 -7.79 -20.63 18.76
N ILE A 600 -8.46 -19.93 17.88
CA ILE A 600 -9.71 -20.35 17.26
C ILE A 600 -9.41 -20.70 15.81
N GLY A 601 -9.78 -21.90 15.35
CA GLY A 601 -9.75 -22.27 13.95
C GLY A 601 -10.97 -21.70 13.23
N ALA A 602 -10.76 -20.91 12.19
CA ALA A 602 -11.82 -20.40 11.33
C ALA A 602 -11.82 -21.17 9.99
N GLY A 603 -12.34 -22.39 10.01
CA GLY A 603 -12.36 -23.28 8.86
C GLY A 603 -10.99 -23.90 8.56
N ALA A 604 -10.80 -24.35 7.31
CA ALA A 604 -9.55 -24.99 6.86
C ALA A 604 -8.41 -24.00 6.60
N TYR A 605 -8.69 -22.71 6.54
CA TYR A 605 -7.78 -21.70 5.96
C TYR A 605 -7.36 -20.57 6.91
N ALA A 606 -7.88 -20.50 8.13
CA ALA A 606 -7.50 -19.44 9.06
C ALA A 606 -7.41 -19.94 10.51
N ARG A 607 -6.36 -19.52 11.21
CA ARG A 607 -6.21 -19.69 12.66
C ARG A 607 -5.96 -18.35 13.31
N THR A 608 -6.64 -18.07 14.42
CA THR A 608 -6.36 -16.85 15.18
C THR A 608 -4.96 -16.93 15.82
N PRO A 609 -4.25 -15.80 15.94
CA PRO A 609 -3.03 -15.77 16.75
C PRO A 609 -3.33 -16.21 18.18
N GLY A 610 -2.39 -16.92 18.80
CA GLY A 610 -2.50 -17.36 20.20
C GLY A 610 -2.22 -16.24 21.20
N THR A 611 -2.33 -14.98 20.78
CA THR A 611 -2.03 -13.81 21.59
C THR A 611 -3.06 -12.70 21.39
N ILE A 612 -3.23 -11.88 22.41
CA ILE A 612 -3.98 -10.62 22.43
C ILE A 612 -3.04 -9.52 22.90
N VAL A 613 -3.16 -8.32 22.34
CA VAL A 613 -2.45 -7.16 22.88
C VAL A 613 -3.28 -6.59 24.03
N VAL A 614 -2.67 -6.46 25.18
CA VAL A 614 -3.21 -5.75 26.35
C VAL A 614 -2.42 -4.46 26.51
N ALA A 615 -3.09 -3.32 26.52
CA ALA A 615 -2.46 -2.02 26.54
C ALA A 615 -3.04 -1.11 27.64
N PRO A 616 -2.48 -1.10 28.86
CA PRO A 616 -2.73 -0.03 29.81
C PRO A 616 -2.47 1.33 29.15
N MET A 617 -3.39 2.28 29.35
CA MET A 617 -3.37 3.57 28.66
C MET A 617 -3.69 4.74 29.57
N VAL A 618 -3.15 5.90 29.20
CA VAL A 618 -3.50 7.20 29.78
C VAL A 618 -3.65 8.20 28.65
N ALA A 619 -4.66 9.06 28.75
CA ALA A 619 -4.84 10.18 27.82
C ALA A 619 -5.13 11.47 28.58
N ALA A 620 -4.61 12.60 28.10
CA ALA A 620 -4.86 13.93 28.63
C ALA A 620 -5.25 14.86 27.50
N GLY A 621 -6.37 15.56 27.63
CA GLY A 621 -6.88 16.47 26.61
C GLY A 621 -7.31 17.80 27.19
N TRP A 622 -7.17 18.84 26.38
CA TRP A 622 -7.56 20.19 26.69
C TRP A 622 -8.15 20.88 25.44
N SER A 623 -9.22 21.66 25.63
CA SER A 623 -9.81 22.48 24.57
C SER A 623 -10.31 23.79 25.16
N ASP A 624 -10.16 24.88 24.38
CA ASP A 624 -10.52 26.22 24.80
C ASP A 624 -11.16 27.03 23.67
N GLU A 625 -11.76 28.16 24.06
CA GLU A 625 -12.42 29.12 23.17
C GLU A 625 -13.52 28.46 22.29
N PRO A 626 -14.64 28.02 22.88
CA PRO A 626 -15.76 27.43 22.14
C PRO A 626 -16.27 28.36 21.03
N VAL A 627 -16.60 27.77 19.89
CA VAL A 627 -17.20 28.51 18.77
C VAL A 627 -18.69 28.78 19.09
N ALA A 628 -19.12 30.02 18.87
CA ALA A 628 -20.48 30.41 19.14
C ALA A 628 -21.51 29.55 18.36
N GLY A 629 -22.61 29.19 19.03
CA GLY A 629 -23.68 28.36 18.45
C GLY A 629 -23.40 26.86 18.44
N THR A 630 -22.22 26.40 18.94
CA THR A 630 -21.90 24.99 19.09
C THR A 630 -22.32 24.47 20.48
N PRO A 631 -22.60 23.16 20.65
CA PRO A 631 -22.93 22.58 21.94
C PRO A 631 -21.70 22.31 22.81
N TRP A 632 -20.52 22.46 22.23
CA TRP A 632 -19.26 22.13 22.89
C TRP A 632 -18.83 23.23 23.87
N ARG A 633 -18.15 22.84 24.94
CA ARG A 633 -17.65 23.75 25.97
C ARG A 633 -16.13 23.63 26.12
N ALA A 634 -15.52 24.65 26.65
CA ALA A 634 -14.11 24.58 27.04
C ALA A 634 -13.91 23.54 28.18
N THR A 635 -12.75 22.93 28.20
CA THR A 635 -12.35 22.09 29.35
C THR A 635 -11.95 22.99 30.54
N PRO A 636 -12.41 22.72 31.74
CA PRO A 636 -11.95 23.44 32.94
C PRO A 636 -10.55 22.96 33.39
N GLY A 637 -9.55 23.09 32.51
CA GLY A 637 -8.22 22.52 32.69
C GLY A 637 -8.05 21.22 31.90
N ALA A 638 -6.91 20.56 32.06
CA ALA A 638 -6.65 19.28 31.40
C ALA A 638 -7.58 18.18 31.93
N ARG A 639 -8.21 17.44 31.04
CA ARG A 639 -9.02 16.25 31.34
C ARG A 639 -8.17 15.01 31.17
N VAL A 640 -8.16 14.14 32.17
CA VAL A 640 -7.33 12.94 32.16
C VAL A 640 -8.21 11.69 32.25
N THR A 641 -7.91 10.74 31.39
CA THR A 641 -8.53 9.42 31.33
C THR A 641 -7.46 8.36 31.49
N THR A 642 -7.71 7.33 32.26
CA THR A 642 -6.88 6.12 32.37
C THR A 642 -7.69 4.91 31.99
N GLY A 643 -7.06 3.84 31.50
CA GLY A 643 -7.79 2.68 31.04
C GLY A 643 -6.93 1.55 30.54
N VAL A 644 -7.57 0.59 29.88
CA VAL A 644 -6.91 -0.54 29.23
C VAL A 644 -7.57 -0.76 27.87
N ALA A 645 -6.74 -0.94 26.85
CA ALA A 645 -7.18 -1.39 25.52
C ALA A 645 -6.80 -2.86 25.31
N PHE A 646 -7.67 -3.58 24.62
CA PHE A 646 -7.46 -4.97 24.20
C PHE A 646 -7.54 -5.01 22.68
N GLU A 647 -6.49 -5.51 22.00
CA GLU A 647 -6.53 -5.69 20.55
C GLU A 647 -6.42 -7.17 20.22
N TRP A 648 -7.39 -7.66 19.46
CA TRP A 648 -7.46 -9.04 19.04
C TRP A 648 -7.48 -9.16 17.53
N LEU A 649 -6.78 -10.14 16.98
CA LEU A 649 -6.61 -10.39 15.55
C LEU A 649 -5.90 -9.26 14.78
N GLY A 650 -5.35 -8.24 15.44
CA GLY A 650 -4.91 -7.02 14.77
C GLY A 650 -6.04 -6.22 14.11
N VAL A 651 -7.30 -6.61 14.35
CA VAL A 651 -8.49 -6.01 13.73
C VAL A 651 -9.45 -5.41 14.76
N LEU A 652 -9.76 -6.11 15.83
CA LEU A 652 -10.72 -5.64 16.83
C LEU A 652 -10.00 -4.96 18.00
N ARG A 653 -10.52 -3.81 18.42
CA ARG A 653 -10.03 -3.04 19.56
C ARG A 653 -11.18 -2.70 20.52
N LEU A 654 -11.07 -3.19 21.75
CA LEU A 654 -11.94 -2.86 22.87
C LEU A 654 -11.18 -1.94 23.83
N GLU A 655 -11.72 -0.78 24.16
CA GLU A 655 -11.16 0.13 25.14
C GLU A 655 -12.10 0.28 26.34
N VAL A 656 -11.55 0.18 27.54
CA VAL A 656 -12.24 0.48 28.80
C VAL A 656 -11.50 1.62 29.47
N GLY A 657 -12.13 2.77 29.62
CA GLY A 657 -11.52 3.97 30.16
C GLY A 657 -12.30 4.54 31.34
N TYR A 658 -11.63 5.30 32.18
CA TYR A 658 -12.20 6.01 33.33
C TYR A 658 -11.70 7.45 33.35
N GLY A 659 -12.64 8.39 33.23
CA GLY A 659 -12.34 9.82 33.32
C GLY A 659 -12.16 10.24 34.78
N LEU A 660 -10.96 10.70 35.16
CA LEU A 660 -10.60 11.01 36.53
C LEU A 660 -11.43 12.17 37.11
N GLN A 661 -11.74 13.19 36.29
CA GLN A 661 -12.51 14.34 36.73
C GLN A 661 -14.02 14.13 36.58
N SER A 662 -14.45 13.42 35.53
CA SER A 662 -15.88 13.10 35.33
C SER A 662 -16.38 11.98 36.21
N ARG A 663 -15.47 11.16 36.76
CA ARG A 663 -15.76 9.93 37.52
C ARG A 663 -16.68 8.96 36.78
N ARG A 664 -16.50 8.86 35.47
CA ARG A 664 -17.32 8.01 34.60
C ARG A 664 -16.44 6.96 33.93
N ALA A 665 -16.97 5.75 33.84
CA ALA A 665 -16.40 4.71 32.98
C ALA A 665 -16.98 4.83 31.59
N GLY A 666 -16.17 4.50 30.60
CA GLY A 666 -16.58 4.38 29.19
C GLY A 666 -16.02 3.08 28.60
N VAL A 667 -16.77 2.51 27.69
CA VAL A 667 -16.37 1.32 26.94
C VAL A 667 -16.57 1.62 25.46
N THR A 668 -15.58 1.32 24.65
CA THR A 668 -15.69 1.49 23.19
C THR A 668 -15.18 0.24 22.49
N LEU A 669 -15.92 -0.23 21.50
CA LEU A 669 -15.51 -1.31 20.62
C LEU A 669 -15.38 -0.76 19.20
N ASP A 670 -14.26 -1.04 18.54
CA ASP A 670 -14.02 -0.64 17.17
C ASP A 670 -13.12 -1.63 16.43
N VAL A 671 -12.97 -1.40 15.14
CA VAL A 671 -11.93 -2.00 14.32
C VAL A 671 -10.66 -1.17 14.47
N THR A 672 -9.48 -1.76 14.31
CA THR A 672 -8.23 -1.00 14.33
C THR A 672 -8.20 0.02 13.18
N ARG A 673 -7.57 1.17 13.42
CA ARG A 673 -7.59 2.33 12.49
C ARG A 673 -7.09 2.01 11.09
N ASP A 674 -6.23 1.03 10.95
CA ASP A 674 -5.67 0.60 9.65
C ASP A 674 -6.73 0.16 8.64
N PHE A 675 -7.89 -0.29 9.11
CA PHE A 675 -8.98 -0.77 8.26
C PHE A 675 -10.10 0.25 8.07
N TRP A 676 -10.07 1.40 8.75
CA TRP A 676 -11.15 2.39 8.65
C TRP A 676 -11.33 2.96 7.25
N ALA A 677 -10.25 3.07 6.49
CA ALA A 677 -10.28 3.61 5.13
C ALA A 677 -11.09 2.76 4.14
N ILE A 678 -11.35 1.49 4.47
CA ILE A 678 -12.08 0.54 3.60
C ILE A 678 -13.36 0.00 4.23
N LEU A 679 -13.62 0.27 5.50
CA LEU A 679 -14.82 -0.16 6.23
C LEU A 679 -15.85 0.95 6.35
#